data_e0ebf7cda1f8144f5d5a38bc2348b662
#
_entry.id   e0ebf7cda1f8144f5d5a38bc2348b662
#
_cell.length_a   1.000
_cell.length_b   1.000
_cell.length_c   1.000
_cell.angle_alpha   90.00
_cell.angle_beta   90.00
_cell.angle_gamma   90.00
#
_symmetry.space_group_name_H-M   'P 1'
#
loop_
_entity.id
_entity.type
_entity.pdbx_description
1 polymer ?
#
loop_
_entity_poly.entity_id
_entity_poly.type
_entity_poly.pdbx_seq_one_letter_code
_entity_poly.pdbx_strand_id
1 'polypeptide(L)'
;MNNHTIHCLARHAGQYLLGLLMLSGLSTANSAAQTLPKDLSQKAATYLSTWAKRRAHVGNVSVDSIRTTGRKVVFYADVTLSYIPMREPDVKDALLNLGAMLPKSYRDYSVEIRTDGQSISDLVPAAYRTEESKKIDPPRSGSDHPLITRLSSPATAKHGLNGRHIALWQSHGLYYERKLGRWEWQRARTFGTVEDLYTQSYVLPYLVPMLERAGANVLLPRERDTQGVEIIIDNDGCRNRSTYTEKNAKMAWRAGEGKGFAHLRDRYTGQENPFREGTYRAVESIAKGKESTAEWTPDIPRAGRYAVYVSYKTLPNSTEEALYTVHHKGGSTRFAVNQRMGGGTWIYLGHFEFDRGHHPSGCVELSNLTGRGGEIVTADGVKIGGGKGNIARGVTLDKRATTNVHSASSTEEDEAPTTPYPSETSGYPRFTEAARYWMQWAGVPDSIYSPSGGKNDYTDDYRGRGKWVNYLAGGTSANPQEPGLGIPIDLSFAFHSDAGTTTNDSTMVGTLGIFCTDVYDGVFADGSTRYASRDLTDMVQSSIVHDVRTLYEPRWRRRAMWNRPYSEARTPRVPAMLLELLSHQNFADMRLGLDPRFRFTVSRAIYKGMLRFLANRYGRKYTVQPLPVDHIQLRFLREGEAELSWRAVQDPLEPTAEAKQYIVYIREGDGAFDNGTLVSKPTFRHAQRPDVIYSYQVTAVNDGGESFPSETLSAGRAKQERGVVMVINGFDRVSAPDDFSTDSLAGFTDWTDHGVPYINDISYIGSMKEFRRSAQWTDDDAAGFGDSRSNYDTVVIAGNTFDYPALHGQSILRAGYSFVSCSNEAVEDQMVDLKNYRIIDLILGKQRRTKMGRGGVTPLQFEAFSRGMQRALTDHCKRGGRIFVSGAYVGSDLFNSPQSTPADQFFATNTLHFKWRVGQASSTGQVRGIVSPYPAFDGTFEYYADPNPDSYVVESPDGIEPADESGHTVMRYAETRISAGVVYAGKYRTCIFGFPFESIKKASDRDRIMQSVLGFLDGN
;
A
#
# COMPACT_ATOMS: atom_id res chain seq x y z
N MET A 1 29.37 18.68 -5.46
CA MET A 1 30.30 17.62 -5.92
C MET A 1 31.72 18.08 -5.72
N ASN A 2 32.53 17.25 -5.16
CA ASN A 2 33.96 17.35 -4.81
C ASN A 2 34.30 17.85 -3.42
N ASN A 3 35.16 17.02 -2.80
CA ASN A 3 35.97 17.19 -1.60
C ASN A 3 35.35 16.83 -0.24
N HIS A 4 35.22 15.51 -0.02
CA HIS A 4 35.38 14.93 1.32
C HIS A 4 35.89 13.49 1.22
N THR A 5 37.07 13.32 0.64
CA THR A 5 37.78 12.02 0.61
C THR A 5 39.26 12.24 0.90
N ILE A 6 39.58 12.78 2.06
CA ILE A 6 40.93 12.73 2.64
C ILE A 6 40.76 13.02 4.13
N HIS A 7 40.48 12.00 4.96
CA HIS A 7 40.74 11.98 6.40
C HIS A 7 40.34 10.64 7.06
N CYS A 8 40.61 9.52 6.40
CA CYS A 8 40.46 8.19 7.04
C CYS A 8 41.63 7.23 6.77
N LEU A 9 42.82 7.75 6.46
CA LEU A 9 44.01 6.93 6.13
C LEU A 9 45.16 7.08 7.14
N ALA A 10 44.87 7.51 8.36
CA ALA A 10 45.96 7.73 9.35
C ALA A 10 45.65 7.14 10.75
N ARG A 11 45.12 5.93 10.87
CA ARG A 11 45.03 5.22 12.15
C ARG A 11 45.27 3.71 12.15
N HIS A 12 45.87 3.13 11.09
CA HIS A 12 46.20 1.70 11.09
C HIS A 12 47.69 1.43 10.77
N ALA A 13 48.60 2.32 11.14
CA ALA A 13 50.04 2.12 10.95
C ALA A 13 50.84 1.97 12.27
N GLY A 14 50.21 1.51 13.36
CA GLY A 14 50.82 1.54 14.68
C GLY A 14 50.83 0.25 15.49
N GLN A 15 50.70 -0.95 14.90
CA GLN A 15 50.75 -2.19 15.68
C GLN A 15 51.43 -3.38 15.00
N TYR A 16 52.41 -3.18 14.12
CA TYR A 16 53.26 -4.28 13.61
C TYR A 16 54.73 -3.84 13.61
N LEU A 17 55.29 -3.62 14.79
CA LEU A 17 56.74 -3.58 14.94
C LEU A 17 57.12 -4.00 16.37
N LEU A 18 56.98 -5.29 16.71
CA LEU A 18 57.72 -5.98 17.75
C LEU A 18 57.49 -7.49 17.59
N GLY A 19 58.41 -8.14 16.89
CA GLY A 19 58.32 -9.58 16.70
C GLY A 19 59.37 -10.14 15.73
N LEU A 20 60.55 -9.52 15.65
CA LEU A 20 61.69 -10.08 14.89
C LEU A 20 62.92 -10.02 15.80
N LEU A 21 63.14 -11.08 16.54
CA LEU A 21 64.46 -11.55 16.99
C LEU A 21 64.26 -12.72 17.95
N MET A 22 64.41 -13.91 17.45
CA MET A 22 64.87 -15.15 18.03
C MET A 22 64.27 -16.34 17.27
N LEU A 23 65.05 -16.92 16.43
CA LEU A 23 65.40 -18.33 16.38
C LEU A 23 66.02 -18.65 15.00
N SER A 24 67.37 -18.56 14.99
CA SER A 24 68.20 -19.15 13.99
C SER A 24 68.38 -20.66 14.29
N GLY A 25 68.10 -21.48 13.31
CA GLY A 25 68.59 -22.86 13.30
C GLY A 25 67.51 -23.90 13.18
N LEU A 26 67.28 -24.41 11.97
CA LEU A 26 67.36 -25.80 11.55
C LEU A 26 66.64 -26.06 10.22
N SER A 27 67.42 -26.70 9.36
CA SER A 27 67.04 -27.47 8.18
C SER A 27 66.33 -26.76 7.03
N THR A 28 67.12 -26.46 6.03
CA THR A 28 66.70 -26.21 4.63
C THR A 28 66.06 -27.48 4.05
N ALA A 29 64.73 -27.53 4.07
CA ALA A 29 64.02 -28.25 3.05
C ALA A 29 63.58 -27.17 2.03
N ASN A 30 64.24 -27.12 0.89
CA ASN A 30 63.82 -26.32 -0.26
C ASN A 30 62.47 -26.84 -0.78
N SER A 31 61.41 -26.44 -0.19
CA SER A 31 60.10 -26.37 -0.91
C SER A 31 60.18 -25.10 -1.73
N ALA A 32 60.42 -25.22 -3.03
CA ALA A 32 60.22 -24.15 -3.97
C ALA A 32 58.83 -23.55 -3.69
N ALA A 33 58.77 -22.32 -3.18
CA ALA A 33 57.51 -21.60 -3.02
C ALA A 33 56.84 -21.57 -4.38
N GLN A 34 55.83 -22.42 -4.55
CA GLN A 34 55.06 -22.52 -5.79
C GLN A 34 54.34 -21.20 -5.96
N THR A 35 54.81 -20.36 -6.87
CA THR A 35 54.18 -19.08 -7.18
C THR A 35 52.94 -19.31 -8.02
N LEU A 36 51.81 -18.73 -7.61
CA LEU A 36 50.58 -18.71 -8.39
C LEU A 36 50.83 -17.98 -9.74
N PRO A 37 50.17 -18.36 -10.84
CA PRO A 37 50.30 -17.69 -12.13
C PRO A 37 50.02 -16.19 -12.02
N LYS A 38 50.85 -15.35 -12.64
CA LYS A 38 50.72 -13.89 -12.62
C LYS A 38 49.38 -13.41 -13.20
N ASP A 39 48.80 -14.16 -14.15
CA ASP A 39 47.53 -13.84 -14.80
C ASP A 39 46.29 -14.42 -14.10
N LEU A 40 46.49 -15.17 -13.02
CA LEU A 40 45.39 -15.82 -12.29
C LEU A 40 44.37 -14.81 -11.73
N SER A 41 44.84 -13.70 -11.16
CA SER A 41 43.97 -12.62 -10.67
C SER A 41 43.04 -12.07 -11.77
N GLN A 42 43.63 -11.82 -12.96
CA GLN A 42 42.84 -11.30 -14.10
C GLN A 42 41.83 -12.32 -14.64
N LYS A 43 42.21 -13.61 -14.71
CA LYS A 43 41.29 -14.69 -15.11
C LYS A 43 40.17 -14.86 -14.13
N ALA A 44 40.45 -14.85 -12.81
CA ALA A 44 39.48 -14.91 -11.75
C ALA A 44 38.51 -13.69 -11.78
N ALA A 45 39.05 -12.48 -11.97
CA ALA A 45 38.27 -11.26 -12.09
C ALA A 45 37.29 -11.30 -13.28
N THR A 46 37.74 -11.76 -14.44
CA THR A 46 36.91 -11.92 -15.64
C THR A 46 35.77 -12.91 -15.41
N TYR A 47 36.12 -14.08 -14.83
CA TYR A 47 35.09 -15.07 -14.46
C TYR A 47 34.08 -14.53 -13.47
N LEU A 48 34.53 -13.98 -12.34
CA LEU A 48 33.66 -13.44 -11.29
C LEU A 48 32.80 -12.28 -11.80
N SER A 49 33.33 -11.42 -12.67
CA SER A 49 32.54 -10.35 -13.31
C SER A 49 31.38 -10.92 -14.15
N THR A 50 31.68 -11.94 -14.97
CA THR A 50 30.64 -12.60 -15.78
C THR A 50 29.61 -13.32 -14.92
N TRP A 51 30.11 -14.02 -13.91
CA TRP A 51 29.29 -14.75 -12.93
C TRP A 51 28.36 -13.81 -12.14
N ALA A 52 28.85 -12.65 -11.68
CA ALA A 52 28.08 -11.65 -10.95
C ALA A 52 27.01 -10.99 -11.83
N LYS A 53 27.37 -10.59 -13.07
CA LYS A 53 26.45 -9.93 -14.02
C LYS A 53 25.25 -10.79 -14.44
N ARG A 54 25.37 -12.12 -14.36
CA ARG A 54 24.22 -13.03 -14.59
C ARG A 54 23.17 -12.96 -13.46
N ARG A 55 23.55 -12.48 -12.26
CA ARG A 55 22.71 -12.48 -11.04
C ARG A 55 22.12 -11.12 -10.74
N ALA A 56 22.89 -10.06 -10.97
CA ALA A 56 22.43 -8.70 -10.78
C ALA A 56 23.18 -7.75 -11.74
N HIS A 57 22.60 -6.58 -11.98
CA HIS A 57 23.25 -5.53 -12.74
C HIS A 57 24.29 -4.82 -11.86
N VAL A 58 25.52 -5.27 -11.94
CA VAL A 58 26.68 -4.76 -11.19
C VAL A 58 27.84 -4.43 -12.11
N GLY A 59 28.80 -3.67 -11.60
CA GLY A 59 30.05 -3.38 -12.29
C GLY A 59 30.93 -4.64 -12.51
N ASN A 60 32.14 -4.43 -13.03
CA ASN A 60 33.13 -5.47 -13.06
C ASN A 60 33.66 -5.74 -11.66
N VAL A 61 33.89 -7.01 -11.36
CA VAL A 61 34.56 -7.48 -10.13
C VAL A 61 36.06 -7.47 -10.33
N SER A 62 36.79 -6.86 -9.43
CA SER A 62 38.27 -7.02 -9.37
C SER A 62 38.67 -8.08 -8.36
N VAL A 63 39.85 -8.68 -8.54
CA VAL A 63 40.47 -9.57 -7.56
C VAL A 63 41.78 -8.91 -7.14
N ASP A 64 41.77 -8.30 -5.96
CA ASP A 64 42.82 -7.45 -5.43
C ASP A 64 44.07 -8.25 -5.02
N SER A 65 43.86 -9.46 -4.48
CA SER A 65 44.95 -10.37 -4.13
C SER A 65 44.49 -11.83 -4.06
N ILE A 66 45.45 -12.74 -4.22
CA ILE A 66 45.25 -14.17 -3.99
C ILE A 66 46.30 -14.59 -2.96
N ARG A 67 45.88 -15.17 -1.85
CA ARG A 67 46.79 -15.58 -0.75
C ARG A 67 46.65 -17.07 -0.49
N THR A 68 47.76 -17.73 -0.17
CA THR A 68 47.79 -19.12 0.28
C THR A 68 48.05 -19.16 1.79
N THR A 69 47.21 -19.84 2.55
CA THR A 69 47.36 -20.01 4.01
C THR A 69 47.14 -21.49 4.31
N GLY A 70 48.22 -22.21 4.70
CA GLY A 70 48.15 -23.65 4.85
C GLY A 70 47.75 -24.34 3.53
N ARG A 71 46.71 -25.18 3.57
CA ARG A 71 46.14 -25.83 2.37
C ARG A 71 44.88 -25.12 1.86
N LYS A 72 44.83 -23.77 1.96
CA LYS A 72 43.71 -22.95 1.50
C LYS A 72 44.25 -21.84 0.57
N VAL A 73 43.56 -21.64 -0.57
CA VAL A 73 43.77 -20.50 -1.49
C VAL A 73 42.60 -19.56 -1.32
N VAL A 74 42.86 -18.31 -0.94
CA VAL A 74 41.87 -17.28 -0.71
C VAL A 74 41.95 -16.21 -1.80
N PHE A 75 40.87 -16.00 -2.54
CA PHE A 75 40.72 -14.93 -3.51
C PHE A 75 40.00 -13.75 -2.82
N TYR A 76 40.64 -12.58 -2.79
CA TYR A 76 40.11 -11.36 -2.25
C TYR A 76 39.51 -10.52 -3.40
N ALA A 77 38.20 -10.51 -3.54
CA ALA A 77 37.46 -9.72 -4.51
C ALA A 77 37.02 -8.38 -3.89
N ASP A 78 36.83 -7.39 -4.75
CA ASP A 78 36.31 -6.09 -4.33
C ASP A 78 34.86 -6.19 -3.82
N VAL A 79 34.33 -5.10 -3.27
CA VAL A 79 32.98 -5.03 -2.67
C VAL A 79 31.87 -5.28 -3.70
N THR A 80 32.12 -5.10 -5.01
CA THR A 80 31.13 -5.33 -6.07
C THR A 80 30.57 -6.75 -6.03
N LEU A 81 31.39 -7.74 -5.65
CA LEU A 81 30.95 -9.12 -5.53
C LEU A 81 29.94 -9.33 -4.39
N SER A 82 30.01 -8.55 -3.32
CA SER A 82 29.05 -8.64 -2.21
C SER A 82 27.66 -8.12 -2.56
N TYR A 83 27.52 -7.36 -3.65
CA TYR A 83 26.28 -6.69 -4.06
C TYR A 83 25.29 -7.58 -4.81
N ILE A 84 25.58 -8.85 -4.98
CA ILE A 84 24.69 -9.80 -5.64
C ILE A 84 24.05 -10.77 -4.64
N PRO A 85 22.90 -11.37 -4.99
CA PRO A 85 22.32 -12.44 -4.17
C PRO A 85 23.24 -13.67 -4.17
N MET A 86 23.41 -14.26 -3.00
CA MET A 86 24.19 -15.50 -2.83
C MET A 86 23.29 -16.68 -2.52
N ARG A 87 23.53 -17.82 -3.19
CA ARG A 87 22.83 -19.09 -2.98
C ARG A 87 23.85 -20.19 -2.90
N GLU A 88 23.65 -21.22 -2.05
CA GLU A 88 24.62 -22.31 -1.87
C GLU A 88 25.07 -22.99 -3.18
N PRO A 89 24.17 -23.34 -4.12
CA PRO A 89 24.58 -23.90 -5.41
C PRO A 89 25.48 -22.96 -6.23
N ASP A 90 25.17 -21.66 -6.22
CA ASP A 90 25.94 -20.65 -6.94
C ASP A 90 27.33 -20.45 -6.35
N VAL A 91 27.41 -20.41 -5.01
CA VAL A 91 28.68 -20.30 -4.29
C VAL A 91 29.56 -21.54 -4.59
N LYS A 92 28.97 -22.73 -4.51
CA LYS A 92 29.66 -23.98 -4.83
C LYS A 92 30.20 -23.98 -6.26
N ASP A 93 29.41 -23.53 -7.24
CA ASP A 93 29.83 -23.38 -8.62
C ASP A 93 31.04 -22.43 -8.76
N ALA A 94 31.00 -21.27 -8.11
CA ALA A 94 32.07 -20.28 -8.12
C ALA A 94 33.36 -20.85 -7.52
N LEU A 95 33.29 -21.55 -6.39
CA LEU A 95 34.44 -22.17 -5.73
C LEU A 95 35.06 -23.26 -6.59
N LEU A 96 34.28 -24.13 -7.23
CA LEU A 96 34.73 -25.18 -8.14
C LEU A 96 35.43 -24.61 -9.36
N ASN A 97 34.85 -23.59 -10.00
CA ASN A 97 35.45 -22.99 -11.21
C ASN A 97 36.76 -22.26 -10.91
N LEU A 98 36.86 -21.53 -9.78
CA LEU A 98 38.13 -20.92 -9.39
C LEU A 98 39.19 -22.00 -8.99
N GLY A 99 38.74 -23.06 -8.34
CA GLY A 99 39.59 -24.21 -8.03
C GLY A 99 40.19 -24.86 -9.29
N ALA A 100 39.39 -24.98 -10.37
CA ALA A 100 39.83 -25.52 -11.64
C ALA A 100 40.86 -24.62 -12.37
N MET A 101 40.95 -23.33 -12.03
CA MET A 101 41.97 -22.40 -12.58
C MET A 101 43.33 -22.53 -11.88
N LEU A 102 43.37 -23.20 -10.73
CA LEU A 102 44.59 -23.37 -9.98
C LEU A 102 45.54 -24.40 -10.65
N PRO A 103 46.87 -24.22 -10.54
CA PRO A 103 47.86 -25.23 -10.99
C PRO A 103 47.63 -26.60 -10.36
N LYS A 104 48.06 -27.66 -11.05
CA LYS A 104 47.92 -29.06 -10.57
C LYS A 104 48.45 -29.29 -9.15
N SER A 105 49.47 -28.54 -8.75
CA SER A 105 50.06 -28.56 -7.40
C SER A 105 49.16 -28.08 -6.29
N TYR A 106 48.04 -27.38 -6.61
CA TYR A 106 47.06 -26.89 -5.66
C TYR A 106 45.75 -27.69 -5.66
N ARG A 107 45.71 -28.89 -6.30
CA ARG A 107 44.48 -29.70 -6.41
C ARG A 107 43.82 -30.07 -5.06
N ASP A 108 44.67 -30.25 -4.03
CA ASP A 108 44.19 -30.63 -2.67
C ASP A 108 43.98 -29.43 -1.74
N TYR A 109 44.04 -28.23 -2.30
CA TYR A 109 43.78 -27.02 -1.54
C TYR A 109 42.28 -26.65 -1.58
N SER A 110 41.75 -26.26 -0.45
CA SER A 110 40.41 -25.66 -0.41
C SER A 110 40.43 -24.23 -0.98
N VAL A 111 39.37 -23.84 -1.65
CA VAL A 111 39.22 -22.49 -2.22
C VAL A 111 38.24 -21.71 -1.38
N GLU A 112 38.58 -20.46 -1.05
CA GLU A 112 37.69 -19.47 -0.42
C GLU A 112 37.69 -18.20 -1.26
N ILE A 113 36.49 -17.56 -1.39
CA ILE A 113 36.37 -16.24 -2.00
C ILE A 113 35.89 -15.30 -0.95
N ARG A 114 36.57 -14.18 -0.73
CA ARG A 114 36.20 -13.14 0.22
C ARG A 114 35.91 -11.84 -0.51
N THR A 115 34.90 -11.15 -0.02
CA THR A 115 34.45 -9.82 -0.47
C THR A 115 33.83 -9.09 0.72
N ASP A 116 34.02 -7.78 0.82
CA ASP A 116 33.49 -6.98 1.93
C ASP A 116 33.84 -7.59 3.32
N GLY A 117 35.04 -8.09 3.48
CA GLY A 117 35.51 -8.74 4.72
C GLY A 117 34.92 -10.13 5.02
N GLN A 118 33.97 -10.64 4.24
CA GLN A 118 33.25 -11.89 4.45
C GLN A 118 33.61 -12.96 3.42
N SER A 119 33.47 -14.25 3.78
CA SER A 119 33.39 -15.31 2.81
C SER A 119 32.08 -15.22 2.02
N ILE A 120 32.11 -15.49 0.70
CA ILE A 120 30.86 -15.53 -0.07
C ILE A 120 29.87 -16.60 0.44
N SER A 121 30.36 -17.64 1.11
CA SER A 121 29.54 -18.66 1.76
C SER A 121 28.75 -18.07 2.94
N ASP A 122 29.34 -17.14 3.69
CA ASP A 122 28.68 -16.47 4.84
C ASP A 122 27.62 -15.45 4.37
N LEU A 123 27.73 -14.98 3.12
CA LEU A 123 26.75 -14.08 2.50
C LEU A 123 25.50 -14.79 1.96
N VAL A 124 25.40 -16.10 2.08
CA VAL A 124 24.16 -16.82 1.78
C VAL A 124 23.18 -16.61 2.95
N PRO A 125 21.99 -15.99 2.73
CA PRO A 125 21.02 -15.80 3.80
C PRO A 125 20.63 -17.15 4.42
N ALA A 126 20.43 -17.17 5.75
CA ALA A 126 20.14 -18.41 6.48
C ALA A 126 18.90 -19.15 5.95
N ALA A 127 17.89 -18.41 5.42
CA ALA A 127 16.71 -19.00 4.79
C ALA A 127 17.00 -19.84 3.53
N TYR A 128 18.13 -19.62 2.88
CA TYR A 128 18.55 -20.31 1.65
C TYR A 128 19.69 -21.31 1.87
N ARG A 129 20.03 -21.59 3.12
CA ARG A 129 21.03 -22.60 3.51
C ARG A 129 20.39 -23.98 3.72
N THR A 130 21.17 -25.03 3.51
CA THR A 130 20.77 -26.39 3.88
C THR A 130 20.62 -26.53 5.40
N GLU A 131 19.88 -27.54 5.88
CA GLU A 131 19.68 -27.78 7.33
C GLU A 131 21.00 -27.97 8.08
N GLU A 132 22.04 -28.53 7.41
CA GLU A 132 23.35 -28.73 7.98
C GLU A 132 24.11 -27.41 8.20
N SER A 133 23.95 -26.45 7.28
CA SER A 133 24.61 -25.14 7.35
C SER A 133 23.81 -24.11 8.17
N LYS A 134 22.54 -24.33 8.45
CA LYS A 134 21.70 -23.46 9.32
C LYS A 134 22.12 -23.42 10.79
N LYS A 135 22.89 -24.40 11.26
CA LYS A 135 23.35 -24.49 12.65
C LYS A 135 24.30 -23.36 13.07
N ILE A 136 24.76 -22.52 12.14
CA ILE A 136 25.75 -21.46 12.37
C ILE A 136 25.08 -20.22 13.03
N ASP A 137 23.82 -19.92 12.73
CA ASP A 137 23.07 -18.83 13.32
C ASP A 137 21.84 -19.37 14.07
N PRO A 138 21.91 -19.56 15.39
CA PRO A 138 20.78 -20.05 16.16
C PRO A 138 19.60 -19.06 16.12
N PRO A 139 18.35 -19.56 16.11
CA PRO A 139 17.17 -18.71 16.19
C PRO A 139 17.18 -17.82 17.43
N ARG A 140 16.70 -16.59 17.29
CA ARG A 140 16.60 -15.61 18.37
C ARG A 140 15.28 -15.71 19.09
N SER A 141 15.26 -15.29 20.35
CA SER A 141 14.02 -15.05 21.07
C SER A 141 13.43 -13.70 20.65
N GLY A 142 12.24 -13.70 20.07
CA GLY A 142 11.48 -12.46 19.82
C GLY A 142 10.54 -12.16 20.98
N SER A 143 10.12 -10.89 21.13
CA SER A 143 9.02 -10.56 22.02
C SER A 143 7.70 -11.09 21.43
N ASP A 144 6.90 -11.77 22.26
CA ASP A 144 5.57 -12.24 21.91
C ASP A 144 4.46 -11.34 22.49
N HIS A 145 4.83 -10.17 23.05
CA HIS A 145 3.88 -9.19 23.59
C HIS A 145 3.60 -8.09 22.55
N PRO A 146 2.48 -8.17 21.83
CA PRO A 146 2.12 -7.16 20.84
C PRO A 146 1.74 -5.83 21.52
N LEU A 147 1.97 -4.72 20.82
CA LEU A 147 1.48 -3.40 21.22
C LEU A 147 -0.05 -3.37 21.20
N ILE A 148 -0.66 -3.96 20.15
CA ILE A 148 -2.10 -4.04 19.96
C ILE A 148 -2.49 -5.46 19.56
N THR A 149 -3.57 -5.96 20.17
CA THR A 149 -4.27 -7.18 19.73
C THR A 149 -5.73 -6.85 19.44
N ARG A 150 -6.20 -7.08 18.21
CA ARG A 150 -7.62 -6.94 17.84
C ARG A 150 -8.40 -8.15 18.34
N LEU A 151 -9.12 -7.99 19.45
CA LEU A 151 -9.87 -9.07 20.11
C LEU A 151 -11.12 -9.50 19.32
N SER A 152 -11.69 -8.61 18.50
CA SER A 152 -12.85 -8.89 17.65
C SER A 152 -12.48 -9.58 16.33
N SER A 153 -11.21 -9.90 16.08
CA SER A 153 -10.83 -10.66 14.89
C SER A 153 -11.29 -12.10 15.02
N PRO A 154 -12.07 -12.66 14.06
CA PRO A 154 -12.53 -14.04 14.13
C PRO A 154 -11.44 -15.07 13.82
N ALA A 155 -10.26 -14.65 13.35
CA ALA A 155 -9.12 -15.53 13.05
C ALA A 155 -7.80 -14.92 13.52
N THR A 156 -6.80 -15.77 13.74
CA THR A 156 -5.44 -15.36 14.16
C THR A 156 -4.40 -15.93 13.21
N ALA A 157 -3.45 -15.11 12.79
CA ALA A 157 -2.34 -15.48 11.91
C ALA A 157 -1.21 -16.20 12.67
N LYS A 158 -1.38 -17.48 13.00
CA LYS A 158 -0.45 -18.26 13.84
C LYS A 158 0.96 -18.39 13.25
N HIS A 159 1.06 -18.50 11.93
CA HIS A 159 2.29 -18.62 11.15
C HIS A 159 2.53 -17.38 10.26
N GLY A 160 1.84 -16.28 10.55
CA GLY A 160 2.02 -14.97 9.94
C GLY A 160 3.03 -14.12 10.72
N LEU A 161 2.67 -12.85 10.89
CA LEU A 161 3.46 -11.84 11.58
C LEU A 161 2.90 -11.48 12.97
N ASN A 162 2.09 -12.36 13.55
CA ASN A 162 1.45 -12.10 14.84
C ASN A 162 2.49 -11.74 15.92
N GLY A 163 2.26 -10.61 16.60
CA GLY A 163 3.15 -10.07 17.62
C GLY A 163 4.41 -9.40 17.10
N ARG A 164 4.58 -9.23 15.78
CA ARG A 164 5.73 -8.52 15.19
C ARG A 164 5.46 -7.03 15.10
N HIS A 165 6.52 -6.22 15.29
CA HIS A 165 6.47 -4.76 15.19
C HIS A 165 7.36 -4.30 14.05
N ILE A 166 6.78 -3.65 13.06
CA ILE A 166 7.46 -3.19 11.86
C ILE A 166 7.39 -1.68 11.78
N ALA A 167 8.55 -1.02 11.77
CA ALA A 167 8.66 0.40 11.49
C ALA A 167 8.90 0.61 10.00
N LEU A 168 7.99 1.29 9.31
CA LEU A 168 8.14 1.52 7.88
C LEU A 168 7.66 2.93 7.50
N TRP A 169 8.13 3.43 6.37
CA TRP A 169 7.68 4.71 5.81
C TRP A 169 7.73 4.72 4.29
N GLN A 170 6.89 5.58 3.75
CA GLN A 170 6.72 5.86 2.36
C GLN A 170 7.51 7.12 1.97
N SER A 171 8.76 6.95 1.56
CA SER A 171 9.65 7.99 1.02
C SER A 171 9.59 9.35 1.75
N HIS A 172 9.43 10.41 0.98
CA HIS A 172 9.45 11.81 1.36
C HIS A 172 8.05 12.36 1.64
N GLY A 173 7.92 13.68 1.71
CA GLY A 173 6.67 14.39 1.86
C GLY A 173 6.89 15.89 1.76
N LEU A 174 5.80 16.64 1.72
CA LEU A 174 5.82 18.09 1.64
C LEU A 174 6.62 18.68 2.82
N TYR A 175 7.55 19.58 2.54
CA TYR A 175 8.39 20.21 3.54
C TYR A 175 8.46 21.73 3.35
N TYR A 176 8.87 22.46 4.40
CA TYR A 176 9.09 23.88 4.32
C TYR A 176 10.51 24.17 3.86
N GLU A 177 10.65 24.75 2.63
CA GLU A 177 11.93 25.18 2.10
C GLU A 177 12.25 26.60 2.61
N ARG A 178 13.18 26.69 3.56
CA ARG A 178 13.49 27.95 4.26
C ARG A 178 14.07 29.01 3.36
N LYS A 179 14.86 28.62 2.34
CA LYS A 179 15.47 29.60 1.41
C LYS A 179 14.41 30.25 0.53
N LEU A 180 13.35 29.50 0.18
CA LEU A 180 12.23 29.99 -0.63
C LEU A 180 11.09 30.57 0.21
N GLY A 181 11.07 30.33 1.53
CA GLY A 181 10.02 30.77 2.42
C GLY A 181 8.64 30.14 2.12
N ARG A 182 8.59 28.94 1.59
CA ARG A 182 7.34 28.28 1.20
C ARG A 182 7.41 26.76 1.35
N TRP A 183 6.26 26.12 1.29
CA TRP A 183 6.13 24.67 1.28
C TRP A 183 6.38 24.11 -0.12
N GLU A 184 7.16 23.02 -0.21
CA GLU A 184 7.60 22.39 -1.46
C GLU A 184 7.56 20.86 -1.35
N TRP A 185 7.33 20.19 -2.47
CA TRP A 185 7.63 18.76 -2.58
C TRP A 185 9.15 18.54 -2.57
N GLN A 186 9.58 17.40 -2.05
CA GLN A 186 11.00 17.05 -2.07
C GLN A 186 11.47 16.55 -3.44
N ARG A 187 10.53 16.18 -4.30
CA ARG A 187 10.81 15.62 -5.63
C ARG A 187 9.98 16.30 -6.71
N ALA A 188 10.43 16.06 -7.96
CA ALA A 188 9.83 16.60 -9.17
C ALA A 188 8.43 16.05 -9.46
N ARG A 189 7.57 16.90 -10.03
CA ARG A 189 6.27 16.51 -10.59
C ARG A 189 6.45 15.96 -12.00
N THR A 190 6.46 14.64 -12.14
CA THR A 190 6.61 13.95 -13.42
C THR A 190 5.59 12.82 -13.59
N PHE A 191 5.13 12.60 -14.82
CA PHE A 191 4.21 11.51 -15.19
C PHE A 191 2.91 11.47 -14.35
N GLY A 192 2.33 12.64 -14.07
CA GLY A 192 1.08 12.80 -13.35
C GLY A 192 1.18 12.59 -11.83
N THR A 193 2.40 12.49 -11.29
CA THR A 193 2.61 12.24 -9.86
C THR A 193 3.88 12.92 -9.33
N VAL A 194 4.16 12.72 -8.04
CA VAL A 194 5.41 13.10 -7.37
C VAL A 194 5.81 11.99 -6.41
N GLU A 195 7.11 11.69 -6.25
CA GLU A 195 7.56 10.58 -5.38
C GLU A 195 6.98 10.64 -3.98
N ASP A 196 6.86 11.83 -3.43
CA ASP A 196 6.31 12.12 -2.09
C ASP A 196 4.89 11.56 -1.87
N LEU A 197 4.10 11.44 -2.94
CA LEU A 197 2.76 10.83 -2.94
C LEU A 197 2.75 9.46 -3.61
N TYR A 198 3.56 9.27 -4.64
CA TYR A 198 3.60 8.05 -5.44
C TYR A 198 3.90 6.81 -4.59
N THR A 199 4.92 6.87 -3.72
CA THR A 199 5.29 5.75 -2.84
C THR A 199 4.21 5.40 -1.83
N GLN A 200 3.39 6.38 -1.41
CA GLN A 200 2.24 6.14 -0.53
C GLN A 200 1.19 5.24 -1.19
N SER A 201 1.05 5.29 -2.52
CA SER A 201 0.09 4.47 -3.26
C SER A 201 0.44 2.98 -3.33
N TYR A 202 1.63 2.58 -2.88
CA TYR A 202 2.00 1.19 -2.59
C TYR A 202 1.81 0.86 -1.11
N VAL A 203 2.23 1.77 -0.24
CA VAL A 203 2.35 1.51 1.20
C VAL A 203 0.99 1.50 1.88
N LEU A 204 0.19 2.57 1.72
CA LEU A 204 -1.07 2.73 2.46
C LEU A 204 -2.18 1.79 1.99
N PRO A 205 -2.46 1.62 0.68
CA PRO A 205 -3.55 0.75 0.24
C PRO A 205 -3.19 -0.73 0.15
N TYR A 206 -1.88 -1.09 0.12
CA TYR A 206 -1.48 -2.49 -0.10
C TYR A 206 -0.54 -3.03 0.97
N LEU A 207 0.68 -2.48 1.13
CA LEU A 207 1.70 -3.10 1.98
C LEU A 207 1.30 -3.12 3.46
N VAL A 208 0.85 -1.99 4.00
CA VAL A 208 0.41 -1.90 5.40
C VAL A 208 -0.76 -2.84 5.68
N PRO A 209 -1.85 -2.85 4.89
CA PRO A 209 -2.93 -3.83 5.08
C PRO A 209 -2.48 -5.29 4.98
N MET A 210 -1.54 -5.64 4.09
CA MET A 210 -1.00 -7.01 3.99
C MET A 210 -0.27 -7.43 5.28
N LEU A 211 0.58 -6.55 5.81
CA LEU A 211 1.32 -6.80 7.04
C LEU A 211 0.38 -6.91 8.25
N GLU A 212 -0.59 -6.00 8.38
CA GLU A 212 -1.55 -5.99 9.49
C GLU A 212 -2.52 -7.19 9.45
N ARG A 213 -2.98 -7.59 8.25
CA ARG A 213 -3.80 -8.80 8.06
C ARG A 213 -3.01 -10.10 8.32
N ALA A 214 -1.69 -10.06 8.23
CA ALA A 214 -0.80 -11.13 8.67
C ALA A 214 -0.49 -11.07 10.18
N GLY A 215 -1.02 -10.08 10.92
CA GLY A 215 -0.92 -9.95 12.37
C GLY A 215 0.18 -9.01 12.87
N ALA A 216 0.87 -8.25 12.00
CA ALA A 216 1.88 -7.29 12.42
C ALA A 216 1.26 -6.02 13.03
N ASN A 217 1.99 -5.41 13.97
CA ASN A 217 1.79 -4.04 14.39
C ASN A 217 2.69 -3.14 13.53
N VAL A 218 2.10 -2.35 12.64
CA VAL A 218 2.84 -1.48 11.71
C VAL A 218 2.82 -0.04 12.20
N LEU A 219 4.03 0.53 12.40
CA LEU A 219 4.22 1.90 12.86
C LEU A 219 4.75 2.77 11.71
N LEU A 220 4.16 3.94 11.53
CA LEU A 220 4.50 4.90 10.49
C LEU A 220 4.88 6.25 11.11
N PRO A 221 5.95 6.93 10.66
CA PRO A 221 6.29 8.29 11.09
C PRO A 221 5.54 9.38 10.30
N ARG A 222 4.48 9.02 9.59
CA ARG A 222 3.60 9.89 8.82
C ARG A 222 2.15 9.51 9.06
N GLU A 223 1.23 10.48 8.87
CA GLU A 223 -0.21 10.20 8.94
C GLU A 223 -0.62 9.19 7.87
N ARG A 224 -1.50 8.25 8.26
CA ARG A 224 -2.04 7.22 7.35
C ARG A 224 -3.47 7.49 6.89
N ASP A 225 -4.22 8.37 7.59
CA ASP A 225 -5.54 8.79 7.13
C ASP A 225 -5.41 9.90 6.09
N THR A 226 -6.04 9.70 4.94
CA THR A 226 -5.87 10.58 3.78
C THR A 226 -6.82 11.77 3.74
N GLN A 227 -7.70 11.90 4.74
CA GLN A 227 -8.64 13.01 4.79
C GLN A 227 -8.16 14.17 5.68
N GLY A 228 -8.68 15.38 5.41
CA GLY A 228 -8.31 16.59 6.13
C GLY A 228 -9.14 16.89 7.40
N VAL A 229 -10.06 16.01 7.81
CA VAL A 229 -10.85 16.15 9.04
C VAL A 229 -10.11 15.52 10.21
N GLU A 230 -10.10 16.20 11.36
CA GLU A 230 -9.56 15.68 12.62
C GLU A 230 -10.44 16.11 13.78
N ILE A 231 -10.74 15.18 14.66
CA ILE A 231 -11.44 15.41 15.91
C ILE A 231 -10.54 14.94 17.05
N ILE A 232 -10.20 15.84 17.97
CA ILE A 232 -9.41 15.53 19.17
C ILE A 232 -10.34 15.62 20.38
N ILE A 233 -10.32 14.60 21.21
CA ILE A 233 -11.10 14.52 22.45
C ILE A 233 -10.14 14.16 23.57
N ASP A 234 -10.08 14.98 24.61
CA ASP A 234 -9.10 14.88 25.65
C ASP A 234 -9.72 15.13 27.04
N ASN A 235 -9.10 14.58 28.09
CA ASN A 235 -9.58 14.79 29.48
C ASN A 235 -9.39 16.24 29.95
N ASP A 236 -8.46 16.99 29.38
CA ASP A 236 -8.21 18.41 29.71
C ASP A 236 -9.08 19.38 28.91
N GLY A 237 -9.83 18.90 27.92
CA GLY A 237 -10.76 19.72 27.16
C GLY A 237 -11.19 19.09 25.84
N CYS A 238 -12.41 19.34 25.46
CA CYS A 238 -13.00 18.92 24.19
C CYS A 238 -13.43 20.14 23.41
N ARG A 239 -13.26 20.07 22.07
CA ARG A 239 -13.74 21.11 21.17
C ARG A 239 -15.08 20.70 20.57
N ASN A 240 -15.84 21.69 20.09
CA ASN A 240 -17.19 21.51 19.54
C ASN A 240 -18.12 20.84 20.58
N ARG A 241 -18.93 19.88 20.18
CA ARG A 241 -19.80 19.11 21.07
C ARG A 241 -19.22 17.77 21.47
N SER A 242 -17.96 17.48 21.12
CA SER A 242 -17.29 16.26 21.56
C SER A 242 -17.18 16.23 23.08
N THR A 243 -17.26 15.05 23.69
CA THR A 243 -17.24 14.90 25.15
C THR A 243 -16.32 13.80 25.62
N TYR A 244 -15.68 14.05 26.78
CA TYR A 244 -15.00 13.04 27.59
C TYR A 244 -15.81 12.83 28.87
N THR A 245 -16.08 11.56 29.23
CA THR A 245 -16.83 11.23 30.45
C THR A 245 -16.26 10.01 31.14
N GLU A 246 -16.42 9.97 32.50
CA GLU A 246 -16.02 8.82 33.32
C GLU A 246 -17.21 8.23 34.05
N LYS A 247 -17.31 6.89 34.04
CA LYS A 247 -18.27 6.14 34.85
C LYS A 247 -17.46 5.34 35.88
N ASN A 248 -17.61 5.67 37.15
CA ASN A 248 -16.89 5.07 38.25
C ASN A 248 -17.63 3.91 38.88
N ALA A 249 -16.94 2.81 39.18
CA ALA A 249 -17.35 1.71 40.03
C ALA A 249 -16.50 1.72 41.34
N LYS A 250 -16.18 0.55 41.88
CA LYS A 250 -15.38 0.45 43.12
C LYS A 250 -13.99 1.10 42.98
N MET A 251 -13.32 0.89 41.85
CA MET A 251 -12.05 1.57 41.52
C MET A 251 -12.39 2.78 40.66
N ALA A 252 -12.15 3.99 41.19
CA ALA A 252 -12.51 5.23 40.51
C ALA A 252 -11.32 5.81 39.73
N TRP A 253 -11.62 6.47 38.63
CA TRP A 253 -10.65 7.27 37.88
C TRP A 253 -10.12 8.43 38.75
N ARG A 254 -8.83 8.68 38.63
CA ARG A 254 -8.14 9.77 39.35
C ARG A 254 -7.17 10.49 38.43
N ALA A 255 -6.79 11.71 38.79
CA ALA A 255 -5.71 12.40 38.10
C ALA A 255 -4.39 11.60 38.21
N GLY A 256 -3.69 11.46 37.10
CA GLY A 256 -2.37 10.88 37.03
C GLY A 256 -1.29 11.88 37.47
N GLU A 257 -0.14 11.39 37.89
CA GLU A 257 1.01 12.24 38.23
C GLU A 257 1.86 12.50 36.97
N GLY A 258 2.21 13.78 36.73
CA GLY A 258 3.04 14.20 35.60
C GLY A 258 2.25 14.74 34.43
N LYS A 259 2.91 14.80 33.24
CA LYS A 259 2.34 15.41 32.04
C LYS A 259 1.70 14.36 31.13
N GLY A 260 0.59 14.77 30.47
CA GLY A 260 -0.11 14.07 29.43
C GLY A 260 -0.27 14.93 28.17
N PHE A 261 -1.18 14.51 27.29
CA PHE A 261 -1.58 15.24 26.10
C PHE A 261 -2.55 16.39 26.46
N ALA A 262 -2.52 17.47 25.68
CA ALA A 262 -3.59 18.45 25.59
C ALA A 262 -3.55 19.17 24.24
N HIS A 263 -4.72 19.39 23.63
CA HIS A 263 -4.84 20.16 22.39
C HIS A 263 -5.16 21.63 22.70
N LEU A 264 -4.16 22.37 23.16
CA LEU A 264 -4.36 23.76 23.63
C LEU A 264 -4.42 24.80 22.51
N ARG A 265 -3.89 24.46 21.30
CA ARG A 265 -3.76 25.42 20.19
C ARG A 265 -3.95 24.75 18.84
N ASP A 266 -4.32 25.51 17.82
CA ASP A 266 -4.49 25.02 16.45
C ASP A 266 -3.19 24.90 15.67
N ARG A 267 -2.13 25.61 16.13
CA ARG A 267 -0.85 25.69 15.45
C ARG A 267 0.27 25.54 16.47
N TYR A 268 1.24 24.71 16.15
CA TYR A 268 2.44 24.47 16.97
C TYR A 268 3.67 25.01 16.25
N THR A 269 4.58 25.62 17.00
CA THR A 269 5.81 26.26 16.52
C THR A 269 7.01 25.74 17.31
N GLY A 270 8.21 25.98 16.81
CA GLY A 270 9.44 25.66 17.55
C GLY A 270 9.49 24.19 18.01
N GLN A 271 9.63 24.00 19.32
CA GLN A 271 9.73 22.69 19.97
C GLN A 271 8.47 22.34 20.81
N GLU A 272 7.36 23.04 20.57
CA GLU A 272 6.11 22.78 21.29
C GLU A 272 5.66 21.32 21.07
N ASN A 273 5.29 20.68 22.17
CA ASN A 273 4.90 19.26 22.17
C ASN A 273 3.60 19.08 22.96
N PRO A 274 2.49 18.71 22.27
CA PRO A 274 1.17 18.59 22.91
C PRO A 274 1.13 17.52 24.00
N PHE A 275 1.97 16.48 23.95
CA PHE A 275 2.05 15.43 24.97
C PHE A 275 2.77 15.83 26.27
N ARG A 276 3.14 17.10 26.41
CA ARG A 276 3.75 17.68 27.61
C ARG A 276 2.94 18.86 28.17
N GLU A 277 1.78 19.12 27.59
CA GLU A 277 0.97 20.31 27.92
C GLU A 277 -0.22 20.00 28.81
N GLY A 278 -0.73 18.76 28.80
CA GLY A 278 -1.89 18.29 29.51
C GLY A 278 -1.62 17.39 30.71
N THR A 279 -2.69 16.73 31.13
CA THR A 279 -2.74 15.74 32.21
C THR A 279 -3.25 14.41 31.64
N TYR A 280 -3.27 13.35 32.44
CA TYR A 280 -3.90 12.07 32.10
C TYR A 280 -4.69 11.52 33.27
N ARG A 281 -5.55 10.55 33.03
CA ARG A 281 -6.35 9.87 34.04
C ARG A 281 -5.80 8.48 34.30
N ALA A 282 -5.97 7.96 35.50
CA ALA A 282 -5.51 6.64 35.89
C ALA A 282 -6.55 5.93 36.77
N VAL A 283 -6.65 4.61 36.61
CA VAL A 283 -7.49 3.74 37.42
C VAL A 283 -6.81 2.40 37.65
N GLU A 284 -7.05 1.78 38.80
CA GLU A 284 -6.59 0.43 39.07
C GLU A 284 -7.43 -0.60 38.31
N SER A 285 -6.78 -1.57 37.70
CA SER A 285 -7.44 -2.65 36.93
C SER A 285 -8.14 -3.64 37.84
N ILE A 286 -9.15 -4.31 37.32
CA ILE A 286 -9.89 -5.38 38.01
C ILE A 286 -9.92 -6.66 37.15
N ALA A 287 -9.86 -7.82 37.83
CA ALA A 287 -9.97 -9.11 37.15
C ALA A 287 -11.42 -9.48 36.80
N LYS A 288 -12.40 -9.03 37.60
CA LYS A 288 -13.83 -9.30 37.45
C LYS A 288 -14.68 -8.32 38.26
N GLY A 289 -15.93 -8.15 37.89
CA GLY A 289 -16.90 -7.32 38.60
C GLY A 289 -17.34 -6.13 37.76
N LYS A 290 -17.96 -5.13 38.41
CA LYS A 290 -18.40 -3.90 37.72
C LYS A 290 -17.21 -3.02 37.39
N GLU A 291 -17.03 -2.72 36.12
CA GLU A 291 -15.94 -1.93 35.56
C GLU A 291 -16.15 -0.42 35.73
N SER A 292 -15.06 0.30 35.77
CA SER A 292 -15.00 1.75 35.58
C SER A 292 -14.57 2.01 34.13
N THR A 293 -15.25 2.93 33.45
CA THR A 293 -14.98 3.25 32.05
C THR A 293 -14.68 4.73 31.86
N ALA A 294 -13.83 5.03 30.88
CA ALA A 294 -13.64 6.35 30.29
C ALA A 294 -14.14 6.31 28.85
N GLU A 295 -14.87 7.33 28.42
CA GLU A 295 -15.54 7.38 27.13
C GLU A 295 -15.24 8.70 26.42
N TRP A 296 -14.83 8.62 25.15
CA TRP A 296 -14.60 9.74 24.23
C TRP A 296 -15.63 9.69 23.11
N THR A 297 -16.58 10.62 23.11
CA THR A 297 -17.65 10.71 22.12
C THR A 297 -17.39 11.88 21.17
N PRO A 298 -17.10 11.63 19.88
CA PRO A 298 -16.81 12.67 18.89
C PRO A 298 -18.08 13.39 18.40
N ASP A 299 -17.94 14.66 18.00
CA ASP A 299 -18.89 15.36 17.14
C ASP A 299 -18.38 15.31 15.70
N ILE A 300 -18.84 14.31 14.94
CA ILE A 300 -18.39 14.02 13.58
C ILE A 300 -19.00 15.02 12.60
N PRO A 301 -18.22 15.84 11.86
CA PRO A 301 -18.76 16.88 10.98
C PRO A 301 -19.41 16.32 9.71
N ARG A 302 -18.94 15.18 9.21
CA ARG A 302 -19.47 14.49 8.03
C ARG A 302 -19.37 12.98 8.22
N ALA A 303 -20.46 12.24 7.94
CA ALA A 303 -20.42 10.78 7.95
C ALA A 303 -19.32 10.25 7.03
N GLY A 304 -18.58 9.22 7.44
CA GLY A 304 -17.50 8.64 6.67
C GLY A 304 -16.55 7.77 7.49
N ARG A 305 -15.48 7.35 6.82
CA ARG A 305 -14.46 6.46 7.37
C ARG A 305 -13.28 7.28 7.90
N TYR A 306 -12.92 7.03 9.16
CA TYR A 306 -11.90 7.76 9.89
C TYR A 306 -10.91 6.83 10.59
N ALA A 307 -9.63 7.17 10.59
CA ALA A 307 -8.65 6.53 11.45
C ALA A 307 -8.93 6.88 12.92
N VAL A 308 -8.78 5.92 13.82
CA VAL A 308 -8.89 6.11 15.26
C VAL A 308 -7.54 5.86 15.91
N TYR A 309 -7.08 6.83 16.70
CA TYR A 309 -5.87 6.76 17.50
C TYR A 309 -6.18 7.02 18.96
N VAL A 310 -5.45 6.35 19.84
CA VAL A 310 -5.51 6.57 21.29
C VAL A 310 -4.16 6.99 21.81
N SER A 311 -4.14 7.72 22.91
CA SER A 311 -2.94 7.99 23.70
C SER A 311 -3.14 7.61 25.15
N TYR A 312 -2.04 7.36 25.83
CA TYR A 312 -1.99 6.97 27.24
C TYR A 312 -0.61 7.27 27.84
N LYS A 313 -0.48 7.15 29.14
CA LYS A 313 0.79 7.22 29.85
C LYS A 313 1.30 5.84 30.21
N THR A 314 2.51 5.49 29.81
CA THR A 314 3.21 4.29 30.30
C THR A 314 3.74 4.54 31.71
N LEU A 315 3.39 3.66 32.64
CA LEU A 315 3.85 3.62 34.03
C LEU A 315 4.53 2.26 34.29
N PRO A 316 5.39 2.16 35.34
CA PRO A 316 6.07 0.89 35.65
C PRO A 316 5.13 -0.29 35.91
N ASN A 317 3.92 -0.02 36.39
CA ASN A 317 2.89 -0.99 36.72
C ASN A 317 1.67 -0.90 35.78
N SER A 318 1.82 -0.33 34.58
CA SER A 318 0.76 -0.33 33.57
C SER A 318 0.36 -1.76 33.16
N THR A 319 -0.92 -1.93 32.79
CA THR A 319 -1.44 -3.20 32.27
C THR A 319 -0.91 -3.48 30.85
N GLU A 320 -0.77 -4.76 30.51
CA GLU A 320 -0.52 -5.23 29.13
C GLU A 320 -1.80 -5.37 28.29
N GLU A 321 -2.97 -5.28 28.92
CA GLU A 321 -4.25 -5.62 28.32
C GLU A 321 -5.33 -4.55 28.56
N ALA A 322 -5.00 -3.26 28.36
CA ALA A 322 -5.99 -2.19 28.44
C ALA A 322 -7.07 -2.39 27.37
N LEU A 323 -8.32 -2.53 27.81
CA LEU A 323 -9.45 -2.89 26.96
C LEU A 323 -10.09 -1.66 26.33
N TYR A 324 -9.75 -1.37 25.07
CA TYR A 324 -10.42 -0.35 24.26
C TYR A 324 -11.52 -0.97 23.41
N THR A 325 -12.65 -0.27 23.32
CA THR A 325 -13.77 -0.59 22.43
C THR A 325 -14.08 0.61 21.55
N VAL A 326 -14.02 0.44 20.23
CA VAL A 326 -14.47 1.46 19.28
C VAL A 326 -15.89 1.09 18.84
N HIS A 327 -16.86 1.94 19.16
CA HIS A 327 -18.24 1.84 18.70
C HIS A 327 -18.38 2.63 17.39
N HIS A 328 -18.91 2.00 16.35
CA HIS A 328 -19.00 2.54 14.99
C HIS A 328 -20.22 2.01 14.23
N LYS A 329 -20.50 2.46 13.03
CA LYS A 329 -21.68 2.05 12.23
C LYS A 329 -21.79 0.54 11.99
N GLY A 330 -20.69 -0.21 11.99
CA GLY A 330 -20.67 -1.67 11.85
C GLY A 330 -20.75 -2.44 13.17
N GLY A 331 -20.95 -1.76 14.29
CA GLY A 331 -21.03 -2.36 15.63
C GLY A 331 -19.90 -1.91 16.56
N SER A 332 -19.26 -2.85 17.25
CA SER A 332 -18.21 -2.55 18.23
C SER A 332 -16.99 -3.43 17.99
N THR A 333 -15.82 -2.81 17.90
CA THR A 333 -14.54 -3.53 17.73
C THR A 333 -13.68 -3.35 18.98
N ARG A 334 -13.20 -4.46 19.54
CA ARG A 334 -12.45 -4.51 20.79
C ARG A 334 -10.95 -4.75 20.55
N PHE A 335 -10.14 -4.07 21.36
CA PHE A 335 -8.68 -4.16 21.34
C PHE A 335 -8.12 -4.33 22.74
N ALA A 336 -7.10 -5.16 22.88
CA ALA A 336 -6.18 -5.12 24.01
C ALA A 336 -4.95 -4.29 23.60
N VAL A 337 -4.66 -3.23 24.35
CA VAL A 337 -3.51 -2.35 24.15
C VAL A 337 -2.52 -2.52 25.28
N ASN A 338 -1.26 -2.81 24.95
CA ASN A 338 -0.20 -2.96 25.94
C ASN A 338 0.33 -1.60 26.37
N GLN A 339 -0.15 -1.09 27.49
CA GLN A 339 0.23 0.21 28.02
C GLN A 339 1.62 0.23 28.73
N ARG A 340 2.33 -0.90 28.80
CA ARG A 340 3.73 -0.93 29.24
C ARG A 340 4.71 -0.37 28.23
N MET A 341 4.26 -0.12 27.00
CA MET A 341 5.02 0.45 25.90
C MET A 341 4.17 1.47 25.12
N GLY A 342 4.78 2.32 24.32
CA GLY A 342 4.08 3.23 23.41
C GLY A 342 3.35 4.42 24.04
N GLY A 343 3.53 4.69 25.33
CA GLY A 343 2.90 5.84 26.00
C GLY A 343 3.46 7.18 25.56
N GLY A 344 2.60 8.20 25.47
CA GLY A 344 2.98 9.58 25.10
C GLY A 344 3.12 9.80 23.59
N THR A 345 2.41 9.03 22.79
CA THR A 345 2.27 9.19 21.34
C THR A 345 0.91 8.69 20.85
N TRP A 346 0.60 8.90 19.57
CA TRP A 346 -0.59 8.37 18.95
C TRP A 346 -0.42 6.90 18.57
N ILE A 347 -1.29 6.03 19.09
CA ILE A 347 -1.37 4.60 18.80
C ILE A 347 -2.61 4.33 17.94
N TYR A 348 -2.40 3.86 16.73
CA TYR A 348 -3.46 3.61 15.74
C TYR A 348 -4.21 2.31 16.04
N LEU A 349 -5.54 2.35 16.13
CA LEU A 349 -6.38 1.17 16.35
C LEU A 349 -7.01 0.63 15.05
N GLY A 350 -7.38 1.49 14.11
CA GLY A 350 -8.06 1.08 12.88
C GLY A 350 -8.77 2.24 12.19
N HIS A 351 -9.37 1.94 11.02
CA HIS A 351 -10.31 2.84 10.35
C HIS A 351 -11.73 2.34 10.56
N PHE A 352 -12.64 3.24 10.92
CA PHE A 352 -14.03 2.94 11.24
C PHE A 352 -14.98 3.95 10.62
N GLU A 353 -16.18 3.49 10.28
CA GLU A 353 -17.27 4.33 9.76
C GLU A 353 -18.04 4.98 10.91
N PHE A 354 -18.26 6.28 10.84
CA PHE A 354 -19.04 7.04 11.81
C PHE A 354 -20.17 7.82 11.13
N ASP A 355 -21.28 7.97 11.82
CA ASP A 355 -22.36 8.87 11.43
C ASP A 355 -22.01 10.32 11.77
N ARG A 356 -22.61 11.26 11.03
CA ARG A 356 -22.48 12.69 11.31
C ARG A 356 -23.14 13.05 12.66
N GLY A 357 -22.44 13.86 13.46
CA GLY A 357 -22.95 14.42 14.72
C GLY A 357 -22.37 13.73 15.94
N HIS A 358 -22.91 14.03 17.10
CA HIS A 358 -22.51 13.49 18.40
C HIS A 358 -23.46 12.36 18.80
N HIS A 359 -23.00 11.13 18.76
CA HIS A 359 -23.80 9.94 19.01
C HIS A 359 -23.09 8.99 20.01
N PRO A 360 -23.76 8.54 21.08
CA PRO A 360 -23.18 7.54 22.01
C PRO A 360 -22.83 6.21 21.35
N SER A 361 -23.45 5.87 20.23
CA SER A 361 -23.14 4.69 19.41
C SER A 361 -21.89 4.83 18.57
N GLY A 362 -21.23 6.00 18.55
CA GLY A 362 -20.03 6.29 17.79
C GLY A 362 -18.97 6.88 18.72
N CYS A 363 -18.40 6.08 19.65
CA CYS A 363 -17.44 6.54 20.63
C CYS A 363 -16.28 5.56 20.81
N VAL A 364 -15.25 6.00 21.52
CA VAL A 364 -14.17 5.14 22.01
C VAL A 364 -14.35 4.98 23.52
N GLU A 365 -14.36 3.75 24.00
CA GLU A 365 -14.47 3.42 25.42
C GLU A 365 -13.21 2.68 25.88
N LEU A 366 -12.72 3.00 27.09
CA LEU A 366 -11.64 2.29 27.77
C LEU A 366 -12.15 1.77 29.12
N SER A 367 -12.02 0.48 29.35
CA SER A 367 -12.41 -0.21 30.57
C SER A 367 -11.21 -0.57 31.44
N ASN A 368 -11.40 -0.56 32.77
CA ASN A 368 -10.42 -1.10 33.70
C ASN A 368 -10.56 -2.62 33.95
N LEU A 369 -11.48 -3.28 33.24
CA LEU A 369 -11.68 -4.75 33.31
C LEU A 369 -10.68 -5.43 32.35
N THR A 370 -9.46 -5.74 32.84
CA THR A 370 -8.39 -6.30 32.02
C THR A 370 -8.18 -7.80 32.25
N GLY A 371 -9.00 -8.45 33.08
CA GLY A 371 -8.80 -9.86 33.47
C GLY A 371 -7.70 -10.05 34.54
N ARG A 372 -6.97 -8.98 34.90
CA ARG A 372 -5.96 -8.93 35.97
C ARG A 372 -6.25 -7.75 36.88
N GLY A 373 -6.11 -7.90 38.17
CA GLY A 373 -6.31 -6.82 39.15
C GLY A 373 -4.99 -6.27 39.67
N GLY A 374 -4.98 -5.00 40.09
CA GLY A 374 -3.85 -4.36 40.75
C GLY A 374 -2.82 -3.72 39.82
N GLU A 375 -3.03 -3.76 38.49
CA GLU A 375 -2.27 -3.00 37.51
C GLU A 375 -2.93 -1.64 37.28
N ILE A 376 -2.27 -0.73 36.57
CA ILE A 376 -2.81 0.59 36.27
C ILE A 376 -3.19 0.68 34.80
N VAL A 377 -4.42 1.14 34.53
CA VAL A 377 -4.93 1.58 33.24
C VAL A 377 -4.87 3.10 33.20
N THR A 378 -4.30 3.66 32.16
CA THR A 378 -4.23 5.12 31.94
C THR A 378 -5.04 5.55 30.72
N ALA A 379 -5.69 6.70 30.81
CA ALA A 379 -6.50 7.32 29.76
C ALA A 379 -5.99 8.74 29.50
N ASP A 380 -5.90 9.12 28.22
CA ASP A 380 -5.44 10.43 27.79
C ASP A 380 -6.27 10.87 26.57
N GLY A 381 -5.72 11.38 25.48
CA GLY A 381 -6.43 11.84 24.30
C GLY A 381 -6.83 10.72 23.33
N VAL A 382 -7.90 10.97 22.57
CA VAL A 382 -8.34 10.21 21.38
C VAL A 382 -8.36 11.14 20.17
N LYS A 383 -7.76 10.67 19.07
CA LYS A 383 -7.72 11.35 17.78
C LYS A 383 -8.51 10.56 16.76
N ILE A 384 -9.43 11.21 16.04
CA ILE A 384 -10.24 10.62 14.97
C ILE A 384 -10.01 11.41 13.68
N GLY A 385 -9.57 10.73 12.63
CA GLY A 385 -9.24 11.31 11.33
C GLY A 385 -7.80 11.79 11.18
N GLY A 386 -7.40 12.15 9.95
CA GLY A 386 -6.04 12.55 9.59
C GLY A 386 -5.71 13.98 9.95
N GLY A 387 -6.59 14.89 9.59
CA GLY A 387 -6.41 16.32 9.81
C GLY A 387 -5.55 17.02 8.76
N LYS A 388 -5.41 18.33 8.95
CA LYS A 388 -4.47 19.17 8.19
C LYS A 388 -3.19 19.38 8.99
N GLY A 389 -2.11 19.74 8.29
CA GLY A 389 -0.86 20.11 8.93
C GLY A 389 -1.06 21.25 9.92
N ASN A 390 -0.53 21.08 11.13
CA ASN A 390 -0.68 22.03 12.23
C ASN A 390 0.68 22.51 12.78
N ILE A 391 1.77 22.06 12.18
CA ILE A 391 3.11 22.55 12.50
C ILE A 391 3.40 23.76 11.61
N ALA A 392 3.54 24.93 12.22
CA ALA A 392 3.82 26.16 11.51
C ALA A 392 5.33 26.37 11.33
N ARG A 393 5.72 26.77 10.13
CA ARG A 393 7.11 27.06 9.76
C ARG A 393 7.19 28.47 9.19
N GLY A 394 8.32 29.12 9.40
CA GLY A 394 8.62 30.46 8.95
C GLY A 394 9.90 30.97 9.58
N VAL A 395 10.43 32.06 9.10
CA VAL A 395 11.59 32.71 9.70
C VAL A 395 11.09 33.73 10.72
N THR A 396 10.68 33.28 11.89
CA THR A 396 10.58 34.18 13.05
C THR A 396 11.97 34.32 13.63
N LEU A 397 12.46 35.52 13.73
CA LEU A 397 13.67 35.84 14.50
C LEU A 397 13.37 35.50 15.96
N ASP A 398 13.69 34.30 16.39
CA ASP A 398 13.62 33.93 17.80
C ASP A 398 14.71 34.75 18.52
N LYS A 399 14.31 35.67 19.39
CA LYS A 399 15.22 36.51 20.18
C LYS A 399 16.23 35.69 21.01
N ARG A 400 16.05 34.36 21.12
CA ARG A 400 16.99 33.44 21.76
C ARG A 400 18.13 32.94 20.88
N ALA A 401 17.98 32.99 19.53
CA ALA A 401 19.02 32.55 18.60
C ALA A 401 20.17 33.55 18.42
N THR A 402 19.99 34.79 18.85
CA THR A 402 21.00 35.87 18.69
C THR A 402 22.12 35.87 19.73
N THR A 403 22.10 34.97 20.75
CA THR A 403 23.10 35.00 21.83
C THR A 403 24.21 33.96 21.71
N ASN A 404 24.22 33.09 20.68
CA ASN A 404 25.25 32.05 20.53
C ASN A 404 25.89 31.98 19.13
N VAL A 405 26.11 33.13 18.48
CA VAL A 405 26.91 33.17 17.24
C VAL A 405 28.32 33.69 17.57
N HIS A 406 29.12 32.86 18.23
CA HIS A 406 30.56 32.99 18.13
C HIS A 406 31.21 31.61 18.17
N SER A 407 31.86 31.30 17.04
CA SER A 407 32.72 30.16 16.76
C SER A 407 32.10 28.94 16.08
N ALA A 408 32.14 28.95 14.74
CA ALA A 408 32.61 27.83 13.91
C ALA A 408 32.62 28.30 12.43
N SER A 409 33.64 27.97 11.71
CA SER A 409 33.89 28.30 10.30
C SER A 409 32.71 27.97 9.40
N SER A 410 32.10 29.00 8.80
CA SER A 410 30.98 28.86 7.87
C SER A 410 31.45 28.53 6.46
N THR A 411 30.91 27.48 5.88
CA THR A 411 30.78 27.37 4.43
C THR A 411 29.55 28.18 4.00
N GLU A 412 29.57 28.83 2.87
CA GLU A 412 28.63 29.85 2.35
C GLU A 412 27.14 29.40 2.18
N GLU A 413 26.76 28.24 2.68
CA GLU A 413 25.42 27.64 2.46
C GLU A 413 24.37 27.89 3.56
N ASP A 414 24.73 28.59 4.66
CA ASP A 414 23.86 28.68 5.86
C ASP A 414 23.40 30.11 6.23
N GLU A 415 23.44 31.08 5.33
CA GLU A 415 22.89 32.40 5.64
C GLU A 415 21.35 32.37 5.66
N ALA A 416 20.79 32.69 6.84
CA ALA A 416 19.36 32.90 7.00
C ALA A 416 18.89 34.05 6.12
N PRO A 417 17.71 33.98 5.47
CA PRO A 417 17.22 35.08 4.64
C PRO A 417 17.08 36.36 5.47
N THR A 418 17.48 37.47 4.87
CA THR A 418 17.49 38.80 5.50
C THR A 418 16.09 39.35 5.78
N THR A 419 15.03 38.76 5.16
CA THR A 419 13.63 39.15 5.34
C THR A 419 12.87 38.03 6.07
N PRO A 420 12.18 38.35 7.20
CA PRO A 420 11.38 37.36 7.90
C PRO A 420 10.14 37.02 7.09
N TYR A 421 9.91 35.72 6.85
CA TYR A 421 8.65 35.19 6.32
C TYR A 421 7.67 34.91 7.46
N PRO A 422 6.35 35.18 7.30
CA PRO A 422 5.37 34.86 8.32
C PRO A 422 5.33 33.34 8.56
N SER A 423 5.18 32.95 9.83
CA SER A 423 5.03 31.54 10.18
C SER A 423 3.66 31.03 9.71
N GLU A 424 3.64 29.98 8.90
CA GLU A 424 2.42 29.36 8.35
C GLU A 424 2.49 27.82 8.35
N THR A 425 1.34 27.18 8.39
CA THR A 425 1.19 25.73 8.20
C THR A 425 1.14 25.42 6.72
N SER A 426 1.28 24.14 6.35
CA SER A 426 1.21 23.71 4.95
C SER A 426 -0.16 24.01 4.28
N GLY A 427 -1.23 24.01 5.09
CA GLY A 427 -2.61 24.14 4.60
C GLY A 427 -3.17 22.86 3.96
N TYR A 428 -2.33 21.83 3.75
CA TYR A 428 -2.68 20.55 3.13
C TYR A 428 -3.06 19.49 4.15
N PRO A 429 -3.72 18.38 3.71
CA PRO A 429 -3.94 17.20 4.56
C PRO A 429 -2.61 16.65 5.10
N ARG A 430 -2.60 16.25 6.38
CA ARG A 430 -1.37 15.87 7.08
C ARG A 430 -0.65 14.66 6.47
N PHE A 431 -1.38 13.75 5.81
CA PHE A 431 -0.74 12.60 5.15
C PHE A 431 0.27 13.00 4.05
N THR A 432 0.13 14.21 3.50
CA THR A 432 1.03 14.72 2.46
C THR A 432 2.34 15.25 3.03
N GLU A 433 2.36 15.64 4.31
CA GLU A 433 3.52 16.22 4.95
C GLU A 433 4.65 15.22 5.24
N ALA A 434 5.87 15.73 5.26
CA ALA A 434 7.06 15.00 5.64
C ALA A 434 7.01 14.49 7.09
N ALA A 435 7.75 13.42 7.37
CA ALA A 435 7.70 12.71 8.65
C ALA A 435 8.02 13.59 9.86
N ARG A 436 8.90 14.59 9.71
CA ARG A 436 9.27 15.46 10.83
C ARG A 436 8.09 16.20 11.47
N TYR A 437 7.06 16.56 10.68
CA TYR A 437 5.89 17.29 11.18
C TYR A 437 4.93 16.38 11.94
N TRP A 438 4.69 15.18 11.40
CA TRP A 438 3.93 14.16 12.11
C TRP A 438 4.60 13.78 13.43
N MET A 439 5.91 13.55 13.43
CA MET A 439 6.65 13.21 14.65
C MET A 439 6.51 14.27 15.74
N GLN A 440 6.57 15.56 15.39
CA GLN A 440 6.33 16.64 16.36
C GLN A 440 4.89 16.61 16.88
N TRP A 441 3.89 16.48 16.02
CA TRP A 441 2.49 16.36 16.39
C TRP A 441 2.20 15.11 17.24
N ALA A 442 2.92 14.01 16.98
CA ALA A 442 2.81 12.76 17.70
C ALA A 442 3.64 12.68 18.99
N GLY A 443 4.16 13.80 19.50
CA GLY A 443 4.83 13.86 20.80
C GLY A 443 6.29 13.40 20.84
N VAL A 444 6.88 13.06 19.69
CA VAL A 444 8.29 12.64 19.59
C VAL A 444 9.19 13.81 20.03
N PRO A 445 10.31 13.57 20.76
CA PRO A 445 11.25 14.62 21.14
C PRO A 445 11.90 15.33 19.96
N ASP A 446 12.17 16.63 20.10
CA ASP A 446 12.80 17.47 19.09
C ASP A 446 14.19 16.97 18.65
N SER A 447 14.96 16.38 19.53
CA SER A 447 16.26 15.75 19.22
C SER A 447 16.15 14.61 18.19
N ILE A 448 14.95 14.06 17.99
CA ILE A 448 14.65 13.00 17.03
C ILE A 448 14.19 13.60 15.69
N TYR A 449 13.13 14.45 15.71
CA TYR A 449 12.55 14.98 14.48
C TYR A 449 13.26 16.24 13.93
N SER A 450 14.15 16.85 14.71
CA SER A 450 14.84 18.08 14.34
C SER A 450 16.36 18.00 14.57
N PRO A 451 17.05 16.99 13.99
CA PRO A 451 18.49 16.78 14.23
C PRO A 451 19.40 17.90 13.74
N SER A 452 18.92 18.81 12.88
CA SER A 452 19.63 20.05 12.49
C SER A 452 19.31 21.23 13.41
N GLY A 453 18.49 21.04 14.45
CA GLY A 453 17.97 22.11 15.30
C GLY A 453 16.95 23.00 14.57
N GLY A 454 16.24 22.46 13.57
CA GLY A 454 15.23 23.17 12.77
C GLY A 454 15.82 24.11 11.72
N LYS A 455 17.11 23.99 11.42
CA LYS A 455 17.76 24.83 10.39
C LYS A 455 17.43 24.39 8.97
N ASN A 456 17.18 23.10 8.76
CA ASN A 456 16.90 22.53 7.44
C ASN A 456 15.89 21.38 7.58
N ASP A 457 14.64 21.63 7.18
CA ASP A 457 13.56 20.66 7.35
C ASP A 457 13.71 19.42 6.44
N TYR A 458 14.33 19.58 5.27
CA TYR A 458 14.70 18.46 4.40
C TYR A 458 15.69 17.51 5.10
N THR A 459 16.72 18.07 5.70
CA THR A 459 17.72 17.29 6.46
C THR A 459 17.11 16.67 7.72
N ASP A 460 16.25 17.40 8.42
CA ASP A 460 15.56 16.93 9.61
C ASP A 460 14.65 15.76 9.28
N ASP A 461 13.95 15.80 8.15
CA ASP A 461 13.04 14.75 7.71
C ASP A 461 13.78 13.41 7.47
N TYR A 462 14.76 13.37 6.56
CA TYR A 462 15.41 12.09 6.22
C TYR A 462 16.32 11.55 7.33
N ARG A 463 16.87 12.42 8.21
CA ARG A 463 17.66 11.97 9.37
C ARG A 463 16.78 11.56 10.55
N GLY A 464 15.62 12.19 10.70
CA GLY A 464 14.70 11.92 11.79
C GLY A 464 14.11 10.51 11.75
N ARG A 465 13.82 9.99 10.57
CA ARG A 465 13.14 8.69 10.38
C ARG A 465 13.89 7.52 11.04
N GLY A 466 15.20 7.38 10.77
CA GLY A 466 16.02 6.34 11.39
C GLY A 466 16.19 6.52 12.91
N LYS A 467 16.27 7.77 13.39
CA LYS A 467 16.29 8.07 14.84
C LYS A 467 14.94 7.74 15.50
N TRP A 468 13.84 7.97 14.81
CA TRP A 468 12.51 7.60 15.28
C TRP A 468 12.38 6.09 15.50
N VAL A 469 12.94 5.24 14.63
CA VAL A 469 12.99 3.78 14.86
C VAL A 469 13.69 3.46 16.17
N ASN A 470 14.83 4.11 16.44
CA ASN A 470 15.58 3.91 17.67
C ASN A 470 14.81 4.41 18.91
N TYR A 471 14.07 5.50 18.79
CA TYR A 471 13.19 6.02 19.86
C TYR A 471 12.03 5.08 20.14
N LEU A 472 11.39 4.50 19.10
CA LEU A 472 10.38 3.45 19.30
C LEU A 472 10.97 2.28 20.12
N ALA A 473 12.18 1.83 19.75
CA ALA A 473 12.86 0.68 20.37
C ALA A 473 13.62 1.01 21.65
N GLY A 474 13.68 2.27 22.06
CA GLY A 474 14.43 2.69 23.24
C GLY A 474 13.95 2.00 24.51
N GLY A 475 14.89 1.50 25.32
CA GLY A 475 14.61 0.69 26.52
C GLY A 475 14.42 -0.81 26.26
N THR A 476 14.40 -1.25 24.97
CA THR A 476 14.36 -2.68 24.60
C THR A 476 15.76 -3.25 24.37
N SER A 477 15.88 -4.56 24.14
CA SER A 477 17.15 -5.22 23.79
C SER A 477 17.79 -4.67 22.49
N ALA A 478 17.00 -4.09 21.60
CA ALA A 478 17.49 -3.48 20.37
C ALA A 478 18.17 -2.11 20.61
N ASN A 479 17.73 -1.36 21.62
CA ASN A 479 18.31 -0.06 22.00
C ASN A 479 18.25 0.16 23.53
N PRO A 480 18.98 -0.62 24.32
CA PRO A 480 18.84 -0.66 25.78
C PRO A 480 19.37 0.59 26.51
N GLN A 481 20.25 1.36 25.89
CA GLN A 481 20.93 2.50 26.51
C GLN A 481 20.19 3.83 26.33
N GLU A 482 19.27 3.91 25.41
CA GLU A 482 18.54 5.15 25.10
C GLU A 482 17.09 5.05 25.58
N PRO A 483 16.55 6.13 26.20
CA PRO A 483 15.15 6.16 26.55
C PRO A 483 14.28 6.20 25.29
N GLY A 484 13.10 5.57 25.36
CA GLY A 484 12.16 5.54 24.25
C GLY A 484 10.82 4.96 24.65
N LEU A 485 10.10 4.46 23.66
CA LEU A 485 8.73 3.97 23.83
C LEU A 485 8.63 2.50 24.25
N GLY A 486 9.74 1.77 24.32
CA GLY A 486 9.78 0.37 24.76
C GLY A 486 9.16 -0.61 23.76
N ILE A 487 8.92 -0.22 22.51
CA ILE A 487 8.30 -1.07 21.49
C ILE A 487 9.38 -1.95 20.84
N PRO A 488 9.27 -3.29 20.90
CA PRO A 488 10.29 -4.20 20.38
C PRO A 488 10.22 -4.29 18.85
N ILE A 489 10.80 -3.31 18.15
CA ILE A 489 10.82 -3.27 16.68
C ILE A 489 11.65 -4.44 16.13
N ASP A 490 11.07 -5.23 15.23
CA ASP A 490 11.70 -6.40 14.61
C ASP A 490 12.54 -6.04 13.37
N LEU A 491 12.08 -5.07 12.57
CA LEU A 491 12.77 -4.54 11.40
C LEU A 491 12.30 -3.12 11.06
N SER A 492 13.10 -2.41 10.25
CA SER A 492 12.68 -1.15 9.64
C SER A 492 12.81 -1.20 8.11
N PHE A 493 11.91 -0.51 7.42
CA PHE A 493 11.81 -0.52 5.98
C PHE A 493 11.50 0.86 5.42
N ALA A 494 12.37 1.34 4.53
CA ALA A 494 12.18 2.58 3.79
C ALA A 494 11.77 2.26 2.34
N PHE A 495 10.59 2.70 1.94
CA PHE A 495 10.10 2.53 0.57
C PHE A 495 10.35 3.81 -0.22
N HIS A 496 11.23 3.74 -1.23
CA HIS A 496 11.54 4.84 -2.15
C HIS A 496 11.37 4.41 -3.60
N SER A 497 11.35 5.39 -4.49
CA SER A 497 11.57 5.23 -5.92
C SER A 497 12.77 6.08 -6.36
N ASP A 498 13.62 5.51 -7.22
CA ASP A 498 14.83 6.17 -7.71
C ASP A 498 14.51 7.34 -8.66
N ALA A 499 15.43 8.25 -8.78
CA ALA A 499 15.43 9.35 -9.75
C ALA A 499 16.31 9.06 -10.98
N GLY A 500 16.58 7.79 -11.26
CA GLY A 500 17.43 7.38 -12.38
C GLY A 500 16.73 7.51 -13.73
N THR A 501 17.39 8.09 -14.70
CA THR A 501 16.91 8.20 -16.07
C THR A 501 17.68 7.26 -17.00
N THR A 502 17.12 6.94 -18.17
CA THR A 502 17.76 6.17 -19.22
C THR A 502 17.79 6.96 -20.52
N THR A 503 18.71 6.59 -21.43
CA THR A 503 18.85 7.26 -22.73
C THR A 503 17.66 7.06 -23.68
N ASN A 504 16.72 6.19 -23.31
CA ASN A 504 15.51 5.91 -24.08
C ASN A 504 14.35 5.60 -23.14
N ASP A 505 13.12 5.72 -23.63
CA ASP A 505 11.87 5.48 -22.90
C ASP A 505 11.46 4.00 -22.79
N SER A 506 12.31 3.07 -23.22
CA SER A 506 12.02 1.63 -23.22
C SER A 506 12.88 0.81 -22.25
N THR A 507 13.97 1.38 -21.76
CA THR A 507 14.86 0.71 -20.81
C THR A 507 14.43 1.00 -19.38
N MET A 508 14.19 -0.05 -18.62
CA MET A 508 13.80 0.06 -17.21
C MET A 508 14.99 0.27 -16.30
N VAL A 509 14.83 1.06 -15.26
CA VAL A 509 15.80 1.22 -14.17
C VAL A 509 15.75 0.01 -13.23
N GLY A 510 14.55 -0.45 -12.86
CA GLY A 510 14.35 -1.67 -12.07
C GLY A 510 14.58 -1.49 -10.56
N THR A 511 14.91 -2.57 -9.84
CA THR A 511 14.91 -2.62 -8.37
C THR A 511 16.31 -2.61 -7.78
N LEU A 512 16.58 -1.65 -6.87
CA LEU A 512 17.81 -1.55 -6.06
C LEU A 512 17.45 -1.70 -4.57
N GLY A 513 18.24 -2.47 -3.83
CA GLY A 513 18.18 -2.54 -2.38
C GLY A 513 19.41 -1.89 -1.74
N ILE A 514 19.24 -1.20 -0.62
CA ILE A 514 20.34 -0.56 0.11
C ILE A 514 20.29 -1.00 1.58
N PHE A 515 21.42 -1.38 2.12
CA PHE A 515 21.63 -1.71 3.54
C PHE A 515 22.95 -1.12 4.03
N CYS A 516 23.26 -1.23 5.32
CA CYS A 516 24.52 -0.77 5.87
C CYS A 516 25.02 -1.69 6.99
N THR A 517 26.26 -2.19 6.85
CA THR A 517 26.93 -3.02 7.86
C THR A 517 28.03 -2.27 8.61
N ASP A 518 28.64 -1.24 8.02
CA ASP A 518 29.87 -0.58 8.45
C ASP A 518 29.65 0.49 9.54
N VAL A 519 28.75 0.22 10.48
CA VAL A 519 28.45 1.10 11.60
C VAL A 519 28.25 0.27 12.86
N TYR A 520 28.47 0.86 14.03
CA TYR A 520 28.31 0.22 15.34
C TYR A 520 29.10 -1.10 15.45
N ASP A 521 30.36 -1.10 14.96
CA ASP A 521 31.25 -2.27 14.93
C ASP A 521 30.66 -3.50 14.21
N GLY A 522 29.74 -3.29 13.28
CA GLY A 522 29.08 -4.33 12.47
C GLY A 522 28.06 -5.18 13.22
N VAL A 523 27.65 -4.76 14.43
CA VAL A 523 26.72 -5.52 15.28
C VAL A 523 25.55 -4.66 15.76
N PHE A 524 24.45 -5.32 16.08
CA PHE A 524 23.33 -4.74 16.84
C PHE A 524 23.58 -4.86 18.36
N ALA A 525 22.81 -4.15 19.17
CA ALA A 525 22.94 -4.17 20.63
C ALA A 525 22.74 -5.57 21.26
N ASP A 526 21.95 -6.43 20.59
CA ASP A 526 21.72 -7.82 20.97
C ASP A 526 22.88 -8.77 20.57
N GLY A 527 24.00 -8.21 20.08
CA GLY A 527 25.18 -8.95 19.63
C GLY A 527 25.04 -9.61 18.25
N SER A 528 23.90 -9.47 17.53
CA SER A 528 23.77 -10.01 16.19
C SER A 528 24.50 -9.15 15.16
N THR A 529 24.96 -9.80 14.11
CA THR A 529 25.60 -9.12 12.99
C THR A 529 24.61 -8.25 12.19
N ARG A 530 25.08 -7.09 11.74
CA ARG A 530 24.30 -6.21 10.83
C ARG A 530 24.13 -6.81 9.42
N TYR A 531 24.77 -7.92 9.09
CA TYR A 531 24.47 -8.69 7.88
C TYR A 531 23.00 -9.18 7.83
N ALA A 532 22.27 -9.20 8.97
CA ALA A 532 20.82 -9.40 8.97
C ALA A 532 20.08 -8.34 8.10
N SER A 533 20.62 -7.12 7.99
CA SER A 533 20.07 -6.10 7.07
C SER A 533 20.29 -6.48 5.60
N ARG A 534 21.42 -7.09 5.27
CA ARG A 534 21.68 -7.63 3.94
C ARG A 534 20.75 -8.80 3.60
N ASP A 535 20.54 -9.69 4.55
CA ASP A 535 19.61 -10.82 4.38
C ASP A 535 18.18 -10.35 4.14
N LEU A 536 17.69 -9.38 4.91
CA LEU A 536 16.39 -8.74 4.68
C LEU A 536 16.33 -8.15 3.26
N THR A 537 17.37 -7.43 2.84
CA THR A 537 17.44 -6.80 1.51
C THR A 537 17.43 -7.84 0.39
N ASP A 538 18.21 -8.92 0.51
CA ASP A 538 18.23 -10.02 -0.48
C ASP A 538 16.85 -10.69 -0.58
N MET A 539 16.22 -11.00 0.54
CA MET A 539 14.94 -11.72 0.56
C MET A 539 13.81 -10.88 -0.03
N VAL A 540 13.74 -9.60 0.30
CA VAL A 540 12.73 -8.68 -0.26
C VAL A 540 12.99 -8.45 -1.75
N GLN A 541 14.22 -8.07 -2.14
CA GLN A 541 14.54 -7.84 -3.55
C GLN A 541 14.34 -9.09 -4.42
N SER A 542 14.72 -10.27 -3.91
CA SER A 542 14.52 -11.53 -4.63
C SER A 542 13.06 -11.86 -4.85
N SER A 543 12.21 -11.61 -3.85
CA SER A 543 10.77 -11.80 -4.00
C SER A 543 10.18 -10.86 -5.04
N ILE A 544 10.53 -9.57 -5.02
CA ILE A 544 10.08 -8.59 -6.03
C ILE A 544 10.51 -9.01 -7.44
N VAL A 545 11.80 -9.30 -7.62
CA VAL A 545 12.34 -9.65 -8.94
C VAL A 545 11.72 -10.94 -9.48
N HIS A 546 11.50 -11.93 -8.63
CA HIS A 546 10.85 -13.18 -9.01
C HIS A 546 9.41 -12.94 -9.50
N ASP A 547 8.59 -12.26 -8.69
CA ASP A 547 7.19 -12.07 -9.00
C ASP A 547 7.00 -11.17 -10.23
N VAL A 548 7.76 -10.08 -10.34
CA VAL A 548 7.68 -9.17 -11.49
C VAL A 548 8.15 -9.84 -12.79
N ARG A 549 9.22 -10.64 -12.75
CA ARG A 549 9.68 -11.38 -13.93
C ARG A 549 8.70 -12.44 -14.39
N THR A 550 8.03 -13.07 -13.45
CA THR A 550 7.06 -14.13 -13.75
C THR A 550 5.77 -13.57 -14.34
N LEU A 551 5.26 -12.45 -13.79
CA LEU A 551 3.92 -11.96 -14.13
C LEU A 551 3.92 -10.85 -15.19
N TYR A 552 4.97 -10.02 -15.27
CA TYR A 552 4.90 -8.77 -16.03
C TYR A 552 6.03 -8.55 -17.04
N GLU A 553 7.30 -8.58 -16.57
CA GLU A 553 8.46 -8.25 -17.42
C GLU A 553 9.61 -9.23 -17.16
N PRO A 554 9.79 -10.25 -17.98
CA PRO A 554 10.85 -11.26 -17.80
C PRO A 554 12.27 -10.67 -17.75
N ARG A 555 12.46 -9.49 -18.36
CA ARG A 555 13.72 -8.75 -18.37
C ARG A 555 13.80 -7.70 -17.27
N TRP A 556 12.91 -7.76 -16.25
CA TRP A 556 12.96 -6.84 -15.12
C TRP A 556 14.35 -6.79 -14.52
N ARG A 557 14.89 -5.57 -14.39
CA ARG A 557 16.27 -5.37 -14.01
C ARG A 557 16.46 -5.49 -12.50
N ARG A 558 17.12 -6.57 -12.07
CA ARG A 558 17.65 -6.65 -10.71
C ARG A 558 18.93 -5.82 -10.66
N ARG A 559 18.93 -4.75 -9.89
CA ARG A 559 20.13 -3.95 -9.60
C ARG A 559 20.88 -4.53 -8.41
N ALA A 560 21.99 -3.90 -8.06
CA ALA A 560 22.81 -4.27 -6.91
C ALA A 560 22.04 -4.21 -5.58
N MET A 561 22.56 -4.86 -4.57
CA MET A 561 22.27 -4.61 -3.17
C MET A 561 23.45 -3.81 -2.59
N TRP A 562 23.28 -2.49 -2.43
CA TRP A 562 24.37 -1.63 -1.99
C TRP A 562 24.56 -1.65 -0.48
N ASN A 563 25.80 -1.93 -0.04
CA ASN A 563 26.23 -1.63 1.32
C ASN A 563 26.69 -0.17 1.36
N ARG A 564 25.79 0.74 1.77
CA ARG A 564 26.01 2.20 1.74
C ARG A 564 25.44 2.87 2.98
N PRO A 565 26.14 3.89 3.54
CA PRO A 565 25.74 4.53 4.79
C PRO A 565 24.64 5.57 4.61
N TYR A 566 23.58 5.27 3.87
CA TYR A 566 22.38 6.10 3.78
C TYR A 566 21.75 6.19 5.18
N SER A 567 21.24 7.37 5.54
CA SER A 567 20.71 7.63 6.89
C SER A 567 19.72 6.57 7.35
N GLU A 568 18.80 6.20 6.48
CA GLU A 568 17.70 5.27 6.76
C GLU A 568 18.15 3.80 6.84
N ALA A 569 19.31 3.46 6.26
CA ALA A 569 19.91 2.12 6.36
C ALA A 569 20.89 1.98 7.52
N ARG A 570 21.66 3.07 7.84
CA ARG A 570 22.71 3.01 8.87
C ARG A 570 22.21 3.29 10.29
N THR A 571 21.25 4.24 10.43
CA THR A 571 20.85 4.75 11.75
C THR A 571 20.06 3.74 12.58
N PRO A 572 19.12 2.96 12.03
CA PRO A 572 18.35 2.01 12.83
C PRO A 572 19.22 0.97 13.55
N ARG A 573 18.88 0.67 14.82
CA ARG A 573 19.48 -0.35 15.67
C ARG A 573 18.83 -1.73 15.50
N VAL A 574 18.00 -1.89 14.48
CA VAL A 574 17.32 -3.13 14.06
C VAL A 574 17.66 -3.43 12.62
N PRO A 575 17.45 -4.67 12.11
CA PRO A 575 17.58 -4.96 10.68
C PRO A 575 16.83 -3.94 9.83
N ALA A 576 17.55 -3.29 8.91
CA ALA A 576 17.03 -2.16 8.14
C ALA A 576 17.40 -2.27 6.67
N MET A 577 16.45 -1.91 5.78
CA MET A 577 16.72 -1.75 4.37
C MET A 577 16.01 -0.54 3.79
N LEU A 578 16.58 0.01 2.74
CA LEU A 578 15.97 0.99 1.87
C LEU A 578 15.76 0.36 0.48
N LEU A 579 14.54 0.42 -0.02
CA LEU A 579 14.17 -0.05 -1.35
C LEU A 579 14.04 1.13 -2.30
N GLU A 580 14.75 1.06 -3.43
CA GLU A 580 14.51 1.88 -4.62
C GLU A 580 13.82 0.97 -5.65
N LEU A 581 12.49 1.03 -5.71
CA LEU A 581 11.71 0.04 -6.46
C LEU A 581 11.94 0.13 -7.97
N LEU A 582 11.79 1.28 -8.52
CA LEU A 582 11.88 1.69 -9.92
C LEU A 582 12.21 3.18 -9.95
N SER A 583 12.20 3.84 -11.09
CA SER A 583 12.41 5.28 -11.13
C SER A 583 11.14 6.03 -11.51
N HIS A 584 10.73 6.98 -10.65
CA HIS A 584 9.62 7.89 -10.93
C HIS A 584 9.93 8.89 -12.07
N GLN A 585 11.18 8.99 -12.48
CA GLN A 585 11.65 9.80 -13.62
C GLN A 585 11.86 8.96 -14.88
N ASN A 586 11.48 7.68 -14.90
CA ASN A 586 11.65 6.81 -16.06
C ASN A 586 10.29 6.38 -16.62
N PHE A 587 9.99 6.78 -17.84
CA PHE A 587 8.70 6.47 -18.48
C PHE A 587 8.43 4.96 -18.59
N ALA A 588 9.45 4.16 -18.93
CA ALA A 588 9.30 2.70 -19.03
C ALA A 588 8.91 2.06 -17.69
N ASP A 589 9.51 2.54 -16.60
CA ASP A 589 9.20 2.09 -15.24
C ASP A 589 7.79 2.54 -14.81
N MET A 590 7.41 3.80 -15.10
CA MET A 590 6.13 4.37 -14.69
C MET A 590 4.93 3.76 -15.41
N ARG A 591 5.11 3.19 -16.59
CA ARG A 591 4.07 2.38 -17.27
C ARG A 591 3.61 1.17 -16.46
N LEU A 592 4.48 0.60 -15.63
CA LEU A 592 4.12 -0.40 -14.62
C LEU A 592 3.78 0.24 -13.28
N GLY A 593 4.60 1.21 -12.85
CA GLY A 593 4.49 1.83 -11.54
C GLY A 593 3.16 2.51 -11.25
N LEU A 594 2.47 3.03 -12.26
CA LEU A 594 1.12 3.61 -12.12
C LEU A 594 0.00 2.56 -12.11
N ASP A 595 0.29 1.28 -12.42
CA ASP A 595 -0.72 0.22 -12.46
C ASP A 595 -1.02 -0.36 -11.07
N PRO A 596 -2.27 -0.31 -10.59
CA PRO A 596 -2.66 -0.83 -9.27
C PRO A 596 -2.37 -2.34 -9.10
N ARG A 597 -2.42 -3.13 -10.17
CA ARG A 597 -2.11 -4.57 -10.15
C ARG A 597 -0.63 -4.81 -9.86
N PHE A 598 0.24 -4.01 -10.48
CA PHE A 598 1.68 -4.03 -10.22
C PHE A 598 1.97 -3.61 -8.77
N ARG A 599 1.30 -2.55 -8.28
CA ARG A 599 1.43 -2.08 -6.90
C ARG A 599 1.05 -3.16 -5.90
N PHE A 600 -0.05 -3.87 -6.13
CA PHE A 600 -0.47 -5.02 -5.31
C PHE A 600 0.59 -6.13 -5.32
N THR A 601 1.06 -6.54 -6.49
CA THR A 601 2.03 -7.64 -6.63
C THR A 601 3.37 -7.33 -5.95
N VAL A 602 3.89 -6.13 -6.15
CA VAL A 602 5.14 -5.70 -5.50
C VAL A 602 4.98 -5.62 -3.99
N SER A 603 3.88 -5.05 -3.50
CA SER A 603 3.61 -5.00 -2.06
C SER A 603 3.49 -6.40 -1.45
N ARG A 604 2.85 -7.34 -2.17
CA ARG A 604 2.79 -8.75 -1.76
C ARG A 604 4.17 -9.42 -1.75
N ALA A 605 5.02 -9.13 -2.73
CA ALA A 605 6.38 -9.64 -2.78
C ALA A 605 7.24 -9.11 -1.62
N ILE A 606 7.11 -7.83 -1.27
CA ILE A 606 7.75 -7.22 -0.09
C ILE A 606 7.28 -7.92 1.19
N TYR A 607 5.96 -8.06 1.38
CA TYR A 607 5.38 -8.77 2.51
C TYR A 607 5.93 -10.19 2.63
N LYS A 608 5.98 -10.96 1.54
CA LYS A 608 6.53 -12.33 1.52
C LYS A 608 8.01 -12.35 1.92
N GLY A 609 8.80 -11.39 1.44
CA GLY A 609 10.22 -11.24 1.80
C GLY A 609 10.40 -10.97 3.30
N MET A 610 9.64 -10.05 3.87
CA MET A 610 9.67 -9.72 5.31
C MET A 610 9.20 -10.90 6.17
N LEU A 611 8.11 -11.56 5.79
CA LEU A 611 7.57 -12.72 6.50
C LEU A 611 8.61 -13.86 6.58
N ARG A 612 9.23 -14.21 5.44
CA ARG A 612 10.27 -15.25 5.39
C ARG A 612 11.51 -14.86 6.19
N PHE A 613 11.93 -13.59 6.13
CA PHE A 613 13.05 -13.09 6.92
C PHE A 613 12.79 -13.23 8.41
N LEU A 614 11.64 -12.73 8.91
CA LEU A 614 11.30 -12.78 10.33
C LEU A 614 11.07 -14.23 10.81
N ALA A 615 10.42 -15.07 10.02
CA ALA A 615 10.23 -16.47 10.35
C ALA A 615 11.57 -17.18 10.54
N ASN A 616 12.50 -16.97 9.61
CA ASN A 616 13.84 -17.56 9.70
C ASN A 616 14.62 -17.02 10.89
N ARG A 617 14.60 -15.68 11.14
CA ARG A 617 15.30 -15.03 12.25
C ARG A 617 14.87 -15.57 13.62
N TYR A 618 13.58 -15.92 13.77
CA TYR A 618 13.01 -16.42 15.00
C TYR A 618 12.80 -17.94 15.03
N GLY A 619 13.27 -18.68 14.03
CA GLY A 619 13.12 -20.13 13.94
C GLY A 619 11.67 -20.60 13.90
N ARG A 620 10.76 -19.81 13.31
CA ARG A 620 9.33 -20.10 13.20
C ARG A 620 8.95 -20.60 11.81
N LYS A 621 7.92 -21.40 11.73
CA LYS A 621 7.26 -21.71 10.46
C LYS A 621 6.54 -20.46 9.94
N TYR A 622 6.44 -20.34 8.62
CA TYR A 622 5.64 -19.29 8.00
C TYR A 622 4.59 -19.88 7.05
N THR A 623 3.53 -19.16 6.89
CA THR A 623 2.49 -19.38 5.89
C THR A 623 2.15 -18.00 5.30
N VAL A 624 2.04 -17.91 3.98
CA VAL A 624 1.62 -16.67 3.33
C VAL A 624 0.09 -16.61 3.35
N GLN A 625 -0.48 -15.43 3.60
CA GLN A 625 -1.92 -15.20 3.54
C GLN A 625 -2.47 -15.52 2.14
N PRO A 626 -3.75 -16.00 2.02
CA PRO A 626 -4.34 -16.34 0.74
C PRO A 626 -4.51 -15.12 -0.19
N LEU A 627 -4.81 -15.39 -1.46
CA LEU A 627 -5.39 -14.40 -2.37
C LEU A 627 -6.89 -14.19 -2.07
N PRO A 628 -7.48 -13.06 -2.49
CA PRO A 628 -8.93 -12.85 -2.42
C PRO A 628 -9.70 -13.97 -3.13
N VAL A 629 -10.90 -14.26 -2.66
CA VAL A 629 -11.81 -15.19 -3.36
C VAL A 629 -12.37 -14.56 -4.62
N ASP A 630 -12.82 -15.40 -5.56
CA ASP A 630 -13.52 -15.01 -6.77
C ASP A 630 -14.82 -15.82 -6.99
N HIS A 631 -15.48 -15.68 -8.16
CA HIS A 631 -16.72 -16.39 -8.52
C HIS A 631 -17.80 -16.25 -7.43
N ILE A 632 -17.90 -15.09 -6.83
CA ILE A 632 -18.85 -14.83 -5.75
C ILE A 632 -20.26 -14.69 -6.35
N GLN A 633 -21.28 -15.27 -5.70
CA GLN A 633 -22.66 -15.18 -6.14
C GLN A 633 -23.65 -15.25 -5.00
N LEU A 634 -24.78 -14.55 -5.15
CA LEU A 634 -25.93 -14.58 -4.27
C LEU A 634 -27.14 -15.17 -4.98
N ARG A 635 -27.90 -15.97 -4.25
CA ARG A 635 -29.22 -16.46 -4.72
C ARG A 635 -30.21 -16.45 -3.56
N PHE A 636 -31.46 -16.19 -3.86
CA PHE A 636 -32.52 -16.37 -2.88
C PHE A 636 -32.87 -17.83 -2.69
N LEU A 637 -33.04 -18.21 -1.44
CA LEU A 637 -33.61 -19.50 -1.04
C LEU A 637 -35.10 -19.33 -0.72
N ARG A 638 -35.79 -20.46 -0.50
CA ARG A 638 -37.12 -20.46 0.11
C ARG A 638 -37.00 -19.93 1.55
N GLU A 639 -38.11 -19.46 2.12
CA GLU A 639 -38.17 -19.04 3.54
C GLU A 639 -37.46 -17.70 3.91
N GLY A 640 -37.19 -16.85 2.94
CA GLY A 640 -36.65 -15.50 3.23
C GLY A 640 -35.16 -15.44 3.48
N GLU A 641 -34.39 -16.47 3.10
CA GLU A 641 -32.92 -16.48 3.17
C GLU A 641 -32.27 -16.19 1.81
N ALA A 642 -31.05 -15.68 1.84
CA ALA A 642 -30.11 -15.68 0.72
C ALA A 642 -28.91 -16.59 1.03
N GLU A 643 -28.38 -17.25 0.00
CA GLU A 643 -27.15 -18.01 0.04
C GLU A 643 -26.08 -17.32 -0.78
N LEU A 644 -24.96 -17.03 -0.11
CA LEU A 644 -23.73 -16.54 -0.71
C LEU A 644 -22.80 -17.75 -0.95
N SER A 645 -22.13 -17.81 -2.09
CA SER A 645 -21.10 -18.81 -2.37
C SER A 645 -19.97 -18.21 -3.22
N TRP A 646 -18.79 -18.83 -3.19
CA TRP A 646 -17.57 -18.33 -3.82
C TRP A 646 -16.58 -19.47 -4.12
N ARG A 647 -15.47 -19.15 -4.81
CA ARG A 647 -14.31 -20.03 -5.00
C ARG A 647 -13.05 -19.45 -4.36
N ALA A 648 -12.19 -20.34 -3.83
CA ALA A 648 -10.85 -19.99 -3.41
C ALA A 648 -9.94 -19.79 -4.63
N VAL A 649 -9.07 -18.80 -4.59
CA VAL A 649 -8.04 -18.55 -5.60
C VAL A 649 -6.72 -19.17 -5.18
N GLN A 650 -6.10 -19.94 -6.06
CA GLN A 650 -4.75 -20.46 -5.85
C GLN A 650 -3.71 -19.41 -6.22
N ASP A 651 -2.67 -19.27 -5.41
CA ASP A 651 -1.52 -18.43 -5.72
C ASP A 651 -0.45 -19.28 -6.44
N PRO A 652 -0.23 -19.08 -7.75
CA PRO A 652 0.76 -19.87 -8.49
C PRO A 652 2.20 -19.59 -8.07
N LEU A 653 2.44 -18.46 -7.37
CA LEU A 653 3.76 -18.06 -6.89
C LEU A 653 4.03 -18.47 -5.44
N GLU A 654 3.01 -18.96 -4.71
CA GLU A 654 3.13 -19.21 -3.28
C GLU A 654 2.27 -20.41 -2.83
N PRO A 655 2.82 -21.64 -2.84
CA PRO A 655 2.05 -22.84 -2.48
C PRO A 655 1.52 -22.85 -1.05
N THR A 656 2.12 -22.04 -0.13
CA THR A 656 1.66 -21.98 1.27
C THR A 656 0.40 -21.13 1.44
N ALA A 657 0.00 -20.36 0.42
CA ALA A 657 -1.10 -19.40 0.46
C ALA A 657 -2.49 -20.04 0.23
N GLU A 658 -2.63 -21.35 0.42
CA GLU A 658 -3.92 -22.03 0.28
C GLU A 658 -4.93 -21.56 1.33
N ALA A 659 -6.16 -21.24 0.90
CA ALA A 659 -7.27 -20.88 1.78
C ALA A 659 -7.77 -22.10 2.56
N LYS A 660 -7.95 -21.97 3.88
CA LYS A 660 -8.46 -23.03 4.75
C LYS A 660 -9.84 -22.72 5.29
N GLN A 661 -10.15 -21.47 5.49
CA GLN A 661 -11.38 -20.93 6.03
C GLN A 661 -11.68 -19.59 5.38
N TYR A 662 -12.82 -18.99 5.69
CA TYR A 662 -13.25 -17.71 5.15
C TYR A 662 -13.90 -16.88 6.24
N ILE A 663 -13.87 -15.56 6.10
CA ILE A 663 -14.64 -14.63 6.93
C ILE A 663 -15.64 -13.93 6.02
N VAL A 664 -16.91 -13.97 6.41
CA VAL A 664 -18.00 -13.26 5.73
C VAL A 664 -18.33 -12.01 6.53
N TYR A 665 -18.18 -10.86 5.94
CA TYR A 665 -18.54 -9.55 6.48
C TYR A 665 -19.90 -9.12 5.94
N ILE A 666 -20.73 -8.57 6.79
CA ILE A 666 -22.09 -8.16 6.45
C ILE A 666 -22.24 -6.68 6.74
N ARG A 667 -22.85 -5.96 5.80
CA ARG A 667 -23.31 -4.58 5.93
C ARG A 667 -24.81 -4.55 5.68
N GLU A 668 -25.56 -3.97 6.62
CA GLU A 668 -27.00 -3.77 6.50
C GLU A 668 -27.32 -2.33 6.12
N GLY A 669 -28.07 -2.16 5.02
CA GLY A 669 -28.50 -0.84 4.51
C GLY A 669 -27.31 0.09 4.23
N ASP A 670 -27.34 1.28 4.84
CA ASP A 670 -26.29 2.30 4.79
C ASP A 670 -25.30 2.22 5.96
N GLY A 671 -25.32 1.10 6.70
CA GLY A 671 -24.38 0.79 7.78
C GLY A 671 -22.94 0.59 7.29
N ALA A 672 -22.09 0.06 8.16
CA ALA A 672 -20.75 -0.40 7.82
C ALA A 672 -20.66 -1.93 7.98
N PHE A 673 -19.60 -2.53 7.45
CA PHE A 673 -19.34 -3.95 7.66
C PHE A 673 -19.07 -4.24 9.14
N ASP A 674 -19.57 -5.38 9.58
CA ASP A 674 -19.37 -5.92 10.93
C ASP A 674 -17.93 -6.47 11.13
N ASN A 675 -17.67 -7.17 12.25
CA ASN A 675 -16.38 -7.81 12.51
C ASN A 675 -16.20 -9.16 11.79
N GLY A 676 -17.19 -9.59 11.02
CA GLY A 676 -17.17 -10.82 10.23
C GLY A 676 -17.48 -12.10 10.99
N THR A 677 -17.91 -13.10 10.25
CA THR A 677 -18.20 -14.46 10.74
C THR A 677 -17.29 -15.47 10.07
N LEU A 678 -16.55 -16.25 10.87
CA LEU A 678 -15.66 -17.31 10.37
C LEU A 678 -16.46 -18.53 9.93
N VAL A 679 -16.21 -19.00 8.71
CA VAL A 679 -16.84 -20.19 8.14
C VAL A 679 -15.80 -21.13 7.50
N SER A 680 -16.06 -22.43 7.53
CA SER A 680 -15.16 -23.45 6.98
C SER A 680 -15.50 -23.90 5.56
N LYS A 681 -16.69 -23.54 5.07
CA LYS A 681 -17.15 -23.89 3.72
C LYS A 681 -17.27 -22.64 2.86
N PRO A 682 -17.10 -22.71 1.54
CA PRO A 682 -17.24 -21.59 0.64
C PRO A 682 -18.71 -21.24 0.37
N THR A 683 -19.53 -21.25 1.39
CA THR A 683 -20.96 -20.91 1.36
C THR A 683 -21.41 -20.32 2.69
N PHE A 684 -22.37 -19.39 2.64
CA PHE A 684 -22.96 -18.78 3.81
C PHE A 684 -24.45 -18.47 3.57
N ARG A 685 -25.30 -18.65 4.60
CA ARG A 685 -26.72 -18.33 4.53
C ARG A 685 -27.05 -17.21 5.48
N HIS A 686 -27.91 -16.32 5.04
CA HIS A 686 -28.33 -15.17 5.84
C HIS A 686 -29.81 -14.82 5.59
N ALA A 687 -30.53 -14.55 6.66
CA ALA A 687 -31.93 -14.15 6.62
C ALA A 687 -32.05 -12.73 6.02
N GLN A 688 -33.05 -12.53 5.16
CA GLN A 688 -33.32 -11.27 4.46
C GLN A 688 -34.61 -10.63 4.98
N ARG A 689 -34.53 -9.42 5.55
CA ARG A 689 -35.72 -8.63 5.85
C ARG A 689 -36.18 -7.89 4.60
N PRO A 690 -37.50 -7.77 4.35
CA PRO A 690 -38.02 -6.98 3.23
C PRO A 690 -37.56 -5.52 3.31
N ASP A 691 -37.34 -4.90 2.16
CA ASP A 691 -36.94 -3.51 1.93
C ASP A 691 -35.60 -3.13 2.59
N VAL A 692 -34.76 -4.13 2.95
CA VAL A 692 -33.39 -3.95 3.45
C VAL A 692 -32.40 -4.56 2.46
N ILE A 693 -31.37 -3.79 2.12
CA ILE A 693 -30.24 -4.28 1.34
C ILE A 693 -29.19 -4.85 2.28
N TYR A 694 -28.74 -6.06 2.01
CA TYR A 694 -27.60 -6.68 2.67
C TYR A 694 -26.45 -6.78 1.69
N SER A 695 -25.28 -6.25 2.07
CA SER A 695 -24.06 -6.31 1.29
C SER A 695 -23.06 -7.25 1.97
N TYR A 696 -22.30 -7.99 1.17
CA TYR A 696 -21.39 -9.03 1.64
C TYR A 696 -20.03 -8.87 1.01
N GLN A 697 -18.99 -9.02 1.84
CA GLN A 697 -17.61 -9.22 1.42
C GLN A 697 -17.09 -10.52 2.01
N VAL A 698 -16.22 -11.21 1.29
CA VAL A 698 -15.60 -12.45 1.76
C VAL A 698 -14.08 -12.30 1.69
N THR A 699 -13.41 -12.74 2.75
CA THR A 699 -11.96 -12.91 2.76
C THR A 699 -11.61 -14.39 2.95
N ALA A 700 -10.51 -14.83 2.35
CA ALA A 700 -9.93 -16.13 2.58
C ALA A 700 -8.94 -16.08 3.74
N VAL A 701 -8.86 -17.13 4.54
CA VAL A 701 -8.04 -17.19 5.75
C VAL A 701 -7.24 -18.49 5.80
N ASN A 702 -6.00 -18.40 6.28
CA ASN A 702 -5.18 -19.53 6.69
C ASN A 702 -4.31 -19.15 7.91
N ASP A 703 -3.36 -20.00 8.31
CA ASP A 703 -2.47 -19.70 9.44
C ASP A 703 -1.52 -18.51 9.18
N GLY A 704 -1.38 -18.05 7.94
CA GLY A 704 -0.57 -16.87 7.56
C GLY A 704 -1.30 -15.54 7.70
N GLY A 705 -2.63 -15.59 7.79
CA GLY A 705 -3.46 -14.40 7.94
C GLY A 705 -4.68 -14.39 7.01
N GLU A 706 -5.20 -13.20 6.79
CA GLU A 706 -6.42 -12.91 6.05
C GLU A 706 -6.10 -12.23 4.72
N SER A 707 -6.77 -12.62 3.64
CA SER A 707 -6.66 -12.00 2.32
C SER A 707 -7.25 -10.58 2.29
N PHE A 708 -7.03 -9.86 1.20
CA PHE A 708 -7.88 -8.73 0.84
C PHE A 708 -9.32 -9.21 0.63
N PRO A 709 -10.33 -8.33 0.79
CA PRO A 709 -11.72 -8.69 0.55
C PRO A 709 -11.98 -8.95 -0.93
N SER A 710 -13.03 -9.75 -1.21
CA SER A 710 -13.65 -9.83 -2.52
C SER A 710 -14.29 -8.51 -2.93
N GLU A 711 -14.81 -8.43 -4.14
CA GLU A 711 -15.84 -7.45 -4.49
C GLU A 711 -17.04 -7.56 -3.52
N THR A 712 -17.83 -6.47 -3.44
CA THR A 712 -19.02 -6.42 -2.59
C THR A 712 -20.25 -6.82 -3.40
N LEU A 713 -20.87 -7.93 -3.06
CA LEU A 713 -22.17 -8.30 -3.60
C LEU A 713 -23.30 -7.91 -2.65
N SER A 714 -24.47 -7.66 -3.23
CA SER A 714 -25.62 -7.24 -2.45
C SER A 714 -26.90 -7.95 -2.89
N ALA A 715 -27.86 -8.07 -1.96
CA ALA A 715 -29.18 -8.60 -2.23
C ALA A 715 -30.21 -7.79 -1.43
N GLY A 716 -31.41 -7.66 -2.00
CA GLY A 716 -32.54 -7.01 -1.32
C GLY A 716 -33.87 -7.57 -1.79
N ARG A 717 -34.81 -7.83 -0.87
CA ARG A 717 -36.18 -8.28 -1.16
C ARG A 717 -37.15 -7.13 -1.08
N ALA A 718 -37.92 -6.90 -2.13
CA ALA A 718 -39.03 -5.96 -2.09
C ALA A 718 -40.21 -6.59 -1.34
N LYS A 719 -40.88 -5.81 -0.48
CA LYS A 719 -42.08 -6.23 0.26
C LYS A 719 -43.24 -6.60 -0.67
N GLN A 720 -43.36 -5.89 -1.78
CA GLN A 720 -44.33 -6.16 -2.86
C GLN A 720 -43.52 -6.46 -4.12
N GLU A 721 -43.08 -7.70 -4.26
CA GLU A 721 -42.14 -8.13 -5.29
C GLU A 721 -42.82 -8.25 -6.66
N ARG A 722 -42.35 -7.44 -7.63
CA ARG A 722 -42.74 -7.51 -9.06
C ARG A 722 -41.94 -8.59 -9.82
N GLY A 723 -40.80 -8.97 -9.29
CA GLY A 723 -39.87 -9.96 -9.85
C GLY A 723 -38.46 -9.82 -9.25
N VAL A 724 -37.55 -10.68 -9.63
CA VAL A 724 -36.15 -10.65 -9.17
C VAL A 724 -35.24 -10.28 -10.32
N VAL A 725 -34.40 -9.25 -10.14
CA VAL A 725 -33.35 -8.83 -11.06
C VAL A 725 -32.04 -9.48 -10.66
N MET A 726 -31.32 -10.08 -11.62
CA MET A 726 -29.93 -10.49 -11.43
C MET A 726 -29.02 -9.31 -11.79
N VAL A 727 -28.29 -8.78 -10.82
CA VAL A 727 -27.26 -7.76 -11.01
C VAL A 727 -25.90 -8.47 -11.20
N ILE A 728 -25.31 -8.35 -12.37
CA ILE A 728 -23.97 -8.90 -12.65
C ILE A 728 -22.98 -7.77 -12.50
N ASN A 729 -22.06 -7.90 -11.50
CA ASN A 729 -20.96 -6.97 -11.37
C ASN A 729 -19.84 -7.37 -12.33
N GLY A 730 -19.77 -6.69 -13.48
CA GLY A 730 -18.77 -6.90 -14.52
C GLY A 730 -17.67 -5.83 -14.50
N PHE A 731 -17.64 -4.95 -13.49
CA PHE A 731 -16.64 -3.92 -13.36
C PHE A 731 -15.59 -4.29 -12.30
N ASP A 732 -14.63 -5.11 -12.69
CA ASP A 732 -13.49 -5.53 -11.89
C ASP A 732 -12.16 -4.84 -12.27
N ARG A 733 -12.16 -4.00 -13.33
CA ARG A 733 -10.98 -3.32 -13.85
C ARG A 733 -10.34 -2.40 -12.82
N VAL A 734 -9.01 -2.57 -12.67
CA VAL A 734 -8.07 -1.60 -12.13
C VAL A 734 -6.89 -1.48 -13.09
N SER A 735 -6.44 -0.26 -13.38
CA SER A 735 -5.42 -0.04 -14.40
C SER A 735 -4.70 1.29 -14.26
N ALA A 736 -3.49 1.38 -14.82
CA ALA A 736 -2.81 2.63 -15.10
C ALA A 736 -3.61 3.50 -16.08
N PRO A 737 -3.32 4.80 -16.19
CA PRO A 737 -3.74 5.63 -17.31
C PRO A 737 -3.30 5.04 -18.64
N ASP A 738 -4.06 5.29 -19.72
CA ASP A 738 -3.66 4.86 -21.05
C ASP A 738 -2.34 5.52 -21.47
N ASP A 739 -1.51 4.79 -22.22
CA ASP A 739 -0.20 5.24 -22.65
C ASP A 739 -0.01 5.15 -24.15
N PHE A 740 0.78 6.04 -24.71
CA PHE A 740 1.19 6.00 -26.11
C PHE A 740 2.71 6.14 -26.24
N SER A 741 3.22 5.68 -27.40
CA SER A 741 4.63 5.78 -27.73
C SER A 741 4.79 5.81 -29.25
N THR A 742 5.35 6.90 -29.78
CA THR A 742 5.67 7.11 -31.20
C THR A 742 7.19 7.26 -31.36
N ASP A 743 7.66 7.56 -32.56
CA ASP A 743 9.10 7.75 -32.80
C ASP A 743 9.67 8.97 -32.06
N SER A 744 8.86 10.00 -31.79
CA SER A 744 9.30 11.27 -31.19
C SER A 744 8.65 11.58 -29.84
N LEU A 745 7.44 11.11 -29.62
CA LEU A 745 6.64 11.41 -28.42
C LEU A 745 6.21 10.11 -27.73
N ALA A 746 6.11 10.20 -26.41
CA ALA A 746 5.50 9.16 -25.58
C ALA A 746 4.80 9.84 -24.41
N GLY A 747 3.93 9.10 -23.68
CA GLY A 747 3.30 9.68 -22.51
C GLY A 747 2.04 8.96 -22.09
N PHE A 748 1.36 9.54 -21.10
CA PHE A 748 0.07 9.10 -20.60
C PHE A 748 -1.04 10.01 -21.12
N THR A 749 -2.13 9.42 -21.57
CA THR A 749 -3.33 10.12 -22.10
C THR A 749 -4.50 9.96 -21.14
N ASP A 750 -4.35 10.47 -19.94
CA ASP A 750 -5.34 10.40 -18.86
C ASP A 750 -6.71 11.01 -19.21
N TRP A 751 -6.76 11.91 -20.21
CA TRP A 751 -8.01 12.47 -20.73
C TRP A 751 -8.77 11.54 -21.69
N THR A 752 -8.14 10.49 -22.21
CA THR A 752 -8.79 9.43 -23.00
C THR A 752 -9.16 8.22 -22.16
N ASP A 753 -8.28 7.89 -21.22
CA ASP A 753 -8.51 6.90 -20.19
C ASP A 753 -7.61 7.22 -18.98
N HIS A 754 -8.20 7.78 -17.93
CA HIS A 754 -7.53 8.09 -16.68
C HIS A 754 -6.96 6.83 -15.97
N GLY A 755 -7.30 5.66 -16.47
CA GLY A 755 -7.14 4.42 -15.76
C GLY A 755 -8.23 4.24 -14.71
N VAL A 756 -8.05 3.25 -13.85
CA VAL A 756 -8.98 2.97 -12.75
C VAL A 756 -8.18 2.65 -11.50
N PRO A 757 -8.08 3.59 -10.56
CA PRO A 757 -7.44 3.36 -9.26
C PRO A 757 -8.17 2.27 -8.46
N TYR A 758 -7.44 1.56 -7.58
CA TYR A 758 -8.01 0.67 -6.58
C TYR A 758 -8.55 1.48 -5.41
N ILE A 759 -9.85 1.45 -5.17
CA ILE A 759 -10.59 2.22 -4.16
C ILE A 759 -10.45 3.73 -4.37
N ASN A 760 -9.23 4.28 -4.29
CA ASN A 760 -8.92 5.67 -4.55
C ASN A 760 -7.46 5.86 -5.01
N ASP A 761 -7.16 7.01 -5.60
CA ASP A 761 -5.80 7.47 -5.88
C ASP A 761 -5.46 8.69 -5.02
N ILE A 762 -4.33 8.60 -4.32
CA ILE A 762 -3.76 9.66 -3.50
C ILE A 762 -2.50 10.26 -4.14
N SER A 763 -2.08 9.76 -5.29
CA SER A 763 -0.81 10.11 -5.93
C SER A 763 -0.94 10.92 -7.21
N TYR A 764 -2.13 11.02 -7.80
CA TYR A 764 -2.37 11.83 -8.99
C TYR A 764 -2.37 13.32 -8.65
N ILE A 765 -1.55 14.09 -9.35
CA ILE A 765 -1.41 15.54 -9.13
C ILE A 765 -1.94 16.38 -10.30
N GLY A 766 -2.13 15.77 -11.46
CA GLY A 766 -2.61 16.40 -12.68
C GLY A 766 -2.05 15.75 -13.94
N SER A 767 -2.57 16.15 -15.09
CA SER A 767 -2.16 15.61 -16.39
C SER A 767 -0.70 15.93 -16.71
N MET A 768 -0.04 15.00 -17.40
CA MET A 768 1.27 15.24 -17.97
C MET A 768 1.17 16.32 -19.07
N LYS A 769 2.07 17.30 -19.05
CA LYS A 769 2.11 18.37 -20.06
C LYS A 769 2.69 17.87 -21.37
N GLU A 770 3.90 17.30 -21.33
CA GLU A 770 4.53 16.69 -22.50
C GLU A 770 5.66 15.73 -22.11
N PHE A 771 5.95 14.77 -23.00
CA PHE A 771 7.15 13.96 -22.94
C PHE A 771 7.73 13.74 -24.33
N ARG A 772 8.95 14.24 -24.56
CA ARG A 772 9.70 14.06 -25.81
C ARG A 772 10.88 13.13 -25.56
N ARG A 773 11.04 12.13 -26.39
CA ARG A 773 12.15 11.16 -26.28
C ARG A 773 13.54 11.78 -26.27
N SER A 774 13.72 12.92 -26.94
CA SER A 774 14.99 13.66 -27.01
C SER A 774 15.21 14.61 -25.83
N ALA A 775 14.19 14.88 -25.02
CA ALA A 775 14.32 15.78 -23.88
C ALA A 775 15.16 15.11 -22.77
N GLN A 776 16.05 15.88 -22.17
CA GLN A 776 16.84 15.45 -21.03
C GLN A 776 16.26 16.03 -19.75
N TRP A 777 16.40 15.28 -18.68
CA TRP A 777 16.11 15.79 -17.34
C TRP A 777 17.08 16.92 -16.99
N THR A 778 16.55 18.09 -16.62
CA THR A 778 17.34 19.26 -16.22
C THR A 778 17.03 19.75 -14.81
N ASP A 779 15.76 19.75 -14.41
CA ASP A 779 15.28 20.19 -13.10
C ASP A 779 13.89 19.58 -12.80
N ASP A 780 13.28 20.02 -11.70
CA ASP A 780 12.04 19.47 -11.18
C ASP A 780 10.80 19.73 -12.07
N ASP A 781 10.84 20.73 -12.95
CA ASP A 781 9.77 21.09 -13.88
C ASP A 781 10.28 21.11 -15.34
N ALA A 782 11.22 20.23 -15.66
CA ALA A 782 11.87 20.17 -16.97
C ALA A 782 10.87 19.96 -18.11
N ALA A 783 10.61 21.02 -18.87
CA ALA A 783 9.72 20.96 -20.02
C ALA A 783 10.16 19.86 -21.00
N GLY A 784 9.19 19.05 -21.46
CA GLY A 784 9.42 17.95 -22.39
C GLY A 784 9.88 16.65 -21.75
N PHE A 785 10.04 16.57 -20.42
CA PHE A 785 10.43 15.33 -19.71
C PHE A 785 9.34 14.79 -18.79
N GLY A 786 8.08 14.81 -19.17
CA GLY A 786 6.99 14.29 -18.35
C GLY A 786 6.51 15.28 -17.28
N ASP A 787 6.92 16.53 -17.40
CA ASP A 787 6.43 17.65 -16.58
C ASP A 787 4.90 17.61 -16.47
N SER A 788 4.36 17.74 -15.26
CA SER A 788 2.96 17.53 -14.95
C SER A 788 2.30 18.75 -14.33
N ARG A 789 1.01 18.91 -14.61
CA ARG A 789 0.16 19.93 -13.96
C ARG A 789 -0.03 19.57 -12.49
N SER A 790 -0.39 20.56 -11.68
CA SER A 790 -0.56 20.42 -10.22
C SER A 790 -1.96 20.80 -9.72
N ASN A 791 -2.96 20.74 -10.61
CA ASN A 791 -4.34 21.16 -10.29
C ASN A 791 -5.11 20.15 -9.43
N TYR A 792 -4.54 18.97 -9.18
CA TYR A 792 -5.07 17.94 -8.28
C TYR A 792 -4.10 17.60 -7.14
N ASP A 793 -3.05 18.36 -6.91
CA ASP A 793 -2.14 18.18 -5.78
C ASP A 793 -2.93 17.96 -4.49
N THR A 794 -2.67 16.84 -3.79
CA THR A 794 -3.29 16.48 -2.50
C THR A 794 -4.79 16.14 -2.54
N VAL A 795 -5.41 16.08 -3.70
CA VAL A 795 -6.81 15.65 -3.85
C VAL A 795 -6.86 14.13 -3.88
N VAL A 796 -7.71 13.53 -3.04
CA VAL A 796 -8.01 12.10 -3.11
C VAL A 796 -9.05 11.88 -4.19
N ILE A 797 -8.72 11.08 -5.21
CA ILE A 797 -9.59 10.79 -6.35
C ILE A 797 -10.19 9.40 -6.18
N ALA A 798 -11.50 9.27 -6.37
CA ALA A 798 -12.16 7.98 -6.29
C ALA A 798 -11.78 7.05 -7.46
N GLY A 799 -11.66 5.77 -7.17
CA GLY A 799 -11.43 4.69 -8.12
C GLY A 799 -12.54 3.65 -8.11
N ASN A 800 -12.21 2.41 -8.47
CA ASN A 800 -13.13 1.30 -8.35
C ASN A 800 -13.26 0.86 -6.89
N THR A 801 -14.44 1.06 -6.31
CA THR A 801 -14.76 0.64 -4.94
C THR A 801 -15.24 -0.80 -4.86
N PHE A 802 -15.55 -1.43 -5.98
CA PHE A 802 -16.11 -2.80 -6.09
C PHE A 802 -17.43 -2.96 -5.33
N ASP A 803 -18.23 -1.90 -5.15
CA ASP A 803 -19.44 -1.87 -4.31
C ASP A 803 -20.67 -1.27 -5.04
N TYR A 804 -20.79 -1.53 -6.34
CA TYR A 804 -21.84 -0.97 -7.17
C TYR A 804 -23.17 -1.74 -7.13
N PRO A 805 -23.21 -3.07 -6.86
CA PRO A 805 -24.49 -3.80 -6.77
C PRO A 805 -25.47 -3.23 -5.74
N ALA A 806 -24.96 -2.68 -4.62
CA ALA A 806 -25.82 -2.01 -3.63
C ALA A 806 -26.45 -0.74 -4.18
N LEU A 807 -25.69 0.05 -4.97
CA LEU A 807 -26.15 1.30 -5.56
C LEU A 807 -27.25 1.08 -6.62
N HIS A 808 -27.04 0.12 -7.53
CA HIS A 808 -28.05 -0.32 -8.50
C HIS A 808 -29.27 -0.90 -7.79
N GLY A 809 -29.04 -1.80 -6.85
CA GLY A 809 -30.05 -2.47 -6.03
C GLY A 809 -30.97 -1.52 -5.27
N GLN A 810 -30.45 -0.39 -4.81
CA GLN A 810 -31.24 0.65 -4.15
C GLN A 810 -32.32 1.20 -5.06
N SER A 811 -31.99 1.51 -6.31
CA SER A 811 -32.95 2.00 -7.31
C SER A 811 -33.88 0.87 -7.82
N ILE A 812 -33.38 -0.36 -7.89
CA ILE A 812 -34.18 -1.54 -8.26
C ILE A 812 -35.26 -1.81 -7.19
N LEU A 813 -34.91 -1.78 -5.89
CA LEU A 813 -35.87 -1.93 -4.79
C LEU A 813 -36.95 -0.86 -4.81
N ARG A 814 -36.57 0.42 -5.04
CA ARG A 814 -37.52 1.54 -5.15
C ARG A 814 -38.47 1.40 -6.33
N ALA A 815 -38.06 0.71 -7.39
CA ALA A 815 -38.94 0.36 -8.51
C ALA A 815 -39.85 -0.86 -8.22
N GLY A 816 -39.77 -1.46 -7.03
CA GLY A 816 -40.60 -2.59 -6.60
C GLY A 816 -40.09 -3.97 -7.02
N TYR A 817 -38.79 -4.11 -7.38
CA TYR A 817 -38.19 -5.39 -7.69
C TYR A 817 -37.23 -5.82 -6.58
N SER A 818 -37.21 -7.11 -6.31
CA SER A 818 -36.11 -7.74 -5.57
C SER A 818 -34.87 -7.87 -6.44
N PHE A 819 -33.70 -8.03 -5.86
CA PHE A 819 -32.48 -8.30 -6.59
C PHE A 819 -31.51 -9.19 -5.83
N VAL A 820 -30.71 -9.93 -6.56
CA VAL A 820 -29.49 -10.60 -6.12
C VAL A 820 -28.35 -10.24 -7.05
N SER A 821 -27.09 -10.43 -6.63
CA SER A 821 -25.94 -10.12 -7.46
C SER A 821 -24.95 -11.27 -7.57
N CYS A 822 -24.12 -11.23 -8.61
CA CYS A 822 -23.00 -12.15 -8.81
C CYS A 822 -21.84 -11.42 -9.54
N SER A 823 -20.66 -12.04 -9.48
CA SER A 823 -19.53 -11.61 -10.30
C SER A 823 -19.69 -12.06 -11.75
N ASN A 824 -18.99 -11.41 -12.68
CA ASN A 824 -18.96 -11.80 -14.10
C ASN A 824 -18.40 -13.21 -14.29
N GLU A 825 -17.31 -13.59 -13.60
CA GLU A 825 -16.68 -14.91 -13.71
C GLU A 825 -17.65 -16.03 -13.35
N ALA A 826 -18.54 -15.81 -12.37
CA ALA A 826 -19.55 -16.80 -12.00
C ALA A 826 -20.56 -17.06 -13.14
N VAL A 827 -20.83 -16.06 -13.98
CA VAL A 827 -21.66 -16.19 -15.18
C VAL A 827 -20.87 -16.83 -16.32
N GLU A 828 -19.66 -16.38 -16.55
CA GLU A 828 -18.78 -16.83 -17.64
C GLU A 828 -18.45 -18.31 -17.52
N ASP A 829 -18.21 -18.79 -16.29
CA ASP A 829 -17.96 -20.19 -15.94
C ASP A 829 -19.24 -20.99 -15.67
N GLN A 830 -20.40 -20.45 -15.98
CA GLN A 830 -21.71 -21.11 -15.90
C GLN A 830 -22.09 -21.60 -14.49
N MET A 831 -21.57 -20.94 -13.45
CA MET A 831 -21.99 -21.21 -12.06
C MET A 831 -23.37 -20.60 -11.76
N VAL A 832 -23.70 -19.49 -12.43
CA VAL A 832 -25.00 -18.83 -12.35
C VAL A 832 -25.84 -19.19 -13.57
N ASP A 833 -27.03 -19.77 -13.33
CA ASP A 833 -27.98 -20.08 -14.41
C ASP A 833 -28.92 -18.90 -14.62
N LEU A 834 -28.63 -18.09 -15.64
CA LEU A 834 -29.40 -16.89 -15.97
C LEU A 834 -30.86 -17.17 -16.40
N LYS A 835 -31.23 -18.43 -16.71
CA LYS A 835 -32.63 -18.77 -17.03
C LYS A 835 -33.61 -18.57 -15.85
N ASN A 836 -33.09 -18.51 -14.63
CA ASN A 836 -33.89 -18.31 -13.42
C ASN A 836 -34.34 -16.85 -13.23
N TYR A 837 -33.81 -15.92 -14.04
CA TYR A 837 -34.05 -14.50 -13.94
C TYR A 837 -34.55 -13.96 -15.26
N ARG A 838 -35.63 -13.16 -15.23
CA ARG A 838 -36.21 -12.55 -16.44
C ARG A 838 -35.41 -11.31 -16.84
N ILE A 839 -34.93 -10.54 -15.88
CA ILE A 839 -34.21 -9.28 -16.09
C ILE A 839 -32.80 -9.42 -15.55
N ILE A 840 -31.83 -8.97 -16.34
CA ILE A 840 -30.41 -8.87 -15.99
C ILE A 840 -30.01 -7.41 -16.04
N ASP A 841 -29.25 -6.96 -15.04
CA ASP A 841 -28.58 -5.66 -14.98
C ASP A 841 -27.06 -5.94 -14.95
N LEU A 842 -26.36 -5.61 -16.06
CA LEU A 842 -24.92 -5.81 -16.19
C LEU A 842 -24.19 -4.48 -16.01
N ILE A 843 -23.44 -4.39 -14.91
CA ILE A 843 -22.59 -3.25 -14.56
C ILE A 843 -21.23 -3.43 -15.24
N LEU A 844 -20.85 -2.55 -16.15
CA LEU A 844 -19.55 -2.59 -16.81
C LEU A 844 -18.63 -1.41 -16.45
N GLY A 845 -19.17 -0.35 -15.82
CA GLY A 845 -18.34 0.78 -15.39
C GLY A 845 -17.37 1.26 -16.46
N LYS A 846 -16.08 1.16 -16.18
CA LYS A 846 -14.98 1.41 -17.13
C LYS A 846 -14.30 0.11 -17.60
N GLN A 847 -15.03 -0.99 -17.67
CA GLN A 847 -14.51 -2.27 -18.14
C GLN A 847 -14.13 -2.20 -19.63
N ARG A 848 -12.89 -2.53 -19.97
CA ARG A 848 -12.38 -2.64 -21.34
C ARG A 848 -11.11 -3.50 -21.37
N ARG A 849 -10.82 -4.11 -22.53
CA ARG A 849 -9.57 -4.84 -22.75
C ARG A 849 -8.37 -3.98 -22.43
N THR A 850 -7.59 -4.40 -21.45
CA THR A 850 -6.48 -3.61 -20.88
C THR A 850 -5.20 -4.41 -20.86
N LYS A 851 -4.13 -3.84 -21.42
CA LYS A 851 -2.75 -4.36 -21.31
C LYS A 851 -2.15 -3.90 -19.98
N MET A 852 -1.10 -4.58 -19.51
CA MET A 852 -0.25 -4.12 -18.44
C MET A 852 1.11 -3.69 -18.98
N GLY A 853 1.59 -2.53 -18.59
CA GLY A 853 2.85 -1.97 -19.06
C GLY A 853 2.93 -1.95 -20.58
N ARG A 854 3.99 -2.57 -21.14
CA ARG A 854 4.15 -2.70 -22.60
C ARG A 854 3.35 -3.87 -23.20
N GLY A 855 2.65 -4.65 -22.39
CA GLY A 855 2.06 -5.93 -22.77
C GLY A 855 3.11 -7.04 -22.88
N GLY A 856 2.69 -8.22 -23.19
CA GLY A 856 3.59 -9.34 -23.50
C GLY A 856 3.39 -10.57 -22.63
N VAL A 857 3.76 -10.55 -21.35
CA VAL A 857 3.66 -11.73 -20.48
C VAL A 857 2.25 -11.92 -19.97
N THR A 858 1.66 -10.86 -19.44
CA THR A 858 0.29 -10.89 -18.92
C THR A 858 -0.69 -10.79 -20.07
N PRO A 859 -1.67 -11.70 -20.16
CA PRO A 859 -2.76 -11.59 -21.13
C PRO A 859 -3.51 -10.27 -20.96
N LEU A 860 -4.23 -9.86 -22.01
CA LEU A 860 -5.20 -8.79 -21.90
C LEU A 860 -6.28 -9.20 -20.89
N GLN A 861 -6.64 -8.28 -20.03
CA GLN A 861 -7.62 -8.47 -18.97
C GLN A 861 -8.77 -7.48 -19.14
N PHE A 862 -9.83 -7.69 -18.37
CA PHE A 862 -10.95 -6.75 -18.24
C PHE A 862 -11.75 -6.55 -19.54
N GLU A 863 -11.95 -7.59 -20.35
CA GLU A 863 -12.87 -7.51 -21.48
C GLU A 863 -14.27 -7.11 -21.01
N ALA A 864 -14.89 -6.12 -21.65
CA ALA A 864 -16.27 -5.73 -21.32
C ALA A 864 -17.25 -6.89 -21.56
N PHE A 865 -17.04 -7.64 -22.62
CA PHE A 865 -17.83 -8.81 -22.97
C PHE A 865 -16.93 -9.98 -23.39
N SER A 866 -16.53 -10.77 -22.42
CA SER A 866 -15.80 -12.01 -22.69
C SER A 866 -16.64 -12.98 -23.54
N ARG A 867 -16.00 -13.97 -24.15
CA ARG A 867 -16.73 -15.01 -24.91
C ARG A 867 -17.74 -15.78 -24.05
N GLY A 868 -17.45 -15.96 -22.76
CA GLY A 868 -18.37 -16.56 -21.80
C GLY A 868 -19.62 -15.70 -21.61
N MET A 869 -19.41 -14.41 -21.34
CA MET A 869 -20.48 -13.43 -21.15
C MET A 869 -21.34 -13.27 -22.42
N GLN A 870 -20.72 -13.13 -23.63
CA GLN A 870 -21.45 -13.04 -24.89
C GLN A 870 -22.39 -14.24 -25.11
N ARG A 871 -21.95 -15.48 -24.85
CA ARG A 871 -22.75 -16.69 -24.92
C ARG A 871 -23.92 -16.66 -23.94
N ALA A 872 -23.65 -16.36 -22.66
CA ALA A 872 -24.67 -16.32 -21.62
C ALA A 872 -25.78 -15.32 -21.94
N LEU A 873 -25.42 -14.10 -22.33
CA LEU A 873 -26.38 -13.05 -22.71
C LEU A 873 -27.15 -13.40 -23.99
N THR A 874 -26.48 -13.95 -25.03
CA THR A 874 -27.16 -14.37 -26.28
C THR A 874 -28.18 -15.46 -25.97
N ASP A 875 -27.86 -16.45 -25.17
CA ASP A 875 -28.76 -17.50 -24.77
C ASP A 875 -29.92 -17.03 -23.90
N HIS A 876 -29.67 -16.02 -23.05
CA HIS A 876 -30.72 -15.36 -22.31
C HIS A 876 -31.71 -14.62 -23.21
N CYS A 877 -31.21 -13.83 -24.17
CA CYS A 877 -32.03 -13.15 -25.16
C CYS A 877 -32.88 -14.13 -26.05
N LYS A 878 -32.29 -15.24 -26.50
CA LYS A 878 -33.02 -16.25 -27.27
C LYS A 878 -34.24 -16.83 -26.54
N ARG A 879 -34.21 -16.88 -25.24
CA ARG A 879 -35.30 -17.32 -24.35
C ARG A 879 -36.32 -16.22 -24.00
N GLY A 880 -36.22 -15.03 -24.63
CA GLY A 880 -37.09 -13.90 -24.34
C GLY A 880 -36.66 -13.09 -23.09
N GLY A 881 -35.43 -13.26 -22.66
CA GLY A 881 -34.84 -12.52 -21.54
C GLY A 881 -34.72 -11.03 -21.83
N ARG A 882 -34.36 -10.26 -20.78
CA ARG A 882 -34.32 -8.80 -20.83
C ARG A 882 -33.05 -8.31 -20.19
N ILE A 883 -32.35 -7.39 -20.85
CA ILE A 883 -31.00 -6.97 -20.42
C ILE A 883 -30.93 -5.46 -20.36
N PHE A 884 -30.44 -4.96 -19.23
CA PHE A 884 -29.87 -3.63 -19.08
C PHE A 884 -28.35 -3.74 -19.02
N VAL A 885 -27.62 -2.90 -19.75
CA VAL A 885 -26.16 -2.79 -19.71
C VAL A 885 -25.77 -1.33 -19.59
N SER A 886 -24.86 -0.99 -18.72
CA SER A 886 -24.29 0.35 -18.61
C SER A 886 -22.77 0.31 -18.46
N GLY A 887 -22.08 1.17 -19.20
CA GLY A 887 -20.61 1.26 -19.12
C GLY A 887 -20.04 2.24 -20.13
N ALA A 888 -18.84 2.76 -19.83
CA ALA A 888 -18.16 3.77 -20.65
C ALA A 888 -17.63 3.22 -21.98
N TYR A 889 -17.28 1.93 -22.03
CA TYR A 889 -16.61 1.31 -23.18
C TYR A 889 -17.40 0.13 -23.77
N VAL A 890 -18.73 0.14 -23.67
CA VAL A 890 -19.59 -0.94 -24.15
C VAL A 890 -19.49 -1.17 -25.64
N GLY A 891 -19.25 -0.13 -26.42
CA GLY A 891 -19.09 -0.18 -27.87
C GLY A 891 -17.63 -0.20 -28.30
N SER A 892 -16.81 0.69 -27.75
CA SER A 892 -15.40 0.81 -28.16
C SER A 892 -14.62 -0.49 -27.93
N ASP A 893 -14.90 -1.25 -26.88
CA ASP A 893 -14.24 -2.54 -26.61
C ASP A 893 -14.59 -3.60 -27.68
N LEU A 894 -15.82 -3.59 -28.20
CA LEU A 894 -16.29 -4.52 -29.23
C LEU A 894 -15.93 -4.10 -30.67
N PHE A 895 -15.76 -2.80 -30.95
CA PHE A 895 -15.59 -2.29 -32.32
C PHE A 895 -14.22 -1.69 -32.59
N ASN A 896 -13.59 -1.03 -31.57
CA ASN A 896 -12.38 -0.22 -31.75
C ASN A 896 -11.15 -0.81 -31.05
N SER A 897 -11.28 -1.89 -30.28
CA SER A 897 -10.14 -2.60 -29.70
C SER A 897 -9.33 -3.28 -30.81
N PRO A 898 -7.97 -3.23 -30.76
CA PRO A 898 -7.12 -3.99 -31.71
C PRO A 898 -7.41 -5.50 -31.77
N GLN A 899 -8.02 -6.05 -30.74
CA GLN A 899 -8.41 -7.47 -30.62
C GLN A 899 -9.90 -7.70 -30.96
N SER A 900 -10.63 -6.67 -31.35
CA SER A 900 -12.02 -6.81 -31.77
C SER A 900 -12.12 -7.74 -32.99
N THR A 901 -13.14 -8.57 -33.01
CA THR A 901 -13.40 -9.55 -34.08
C THR A 901 -14.78 -9.32 -34.72
N PRO A 902 -15.02 -9.81 -35.92
CA PRO A 902 -16.35 -9.77 -36.52
C PRO A 902 -17.46 -10.41 -35.66
N ALA A 903 -17.10 -11.38 -34.80
CA ALA A 903 -18.05 -12.01 -33.89
C ALA A 903 -18.42 -11.06 -32.72
N ASP A 904 -17.52 -10.20 -32.26
CA ASP A 904 -17.82 -9.18 -31.25
C ASP A 904 -18.80 -8.15 -31.82
N GLN A 905 -18.55 -7.67 -33.04
CA GLN A 905 -19.43 -6.73 -33.71
C GLN A 905 -20.81 -7.36 -34.03
N PHE A 906 -20.83 -8.65 -34.41
CA PHE A 906 -22.07 -9.40 -34.60
C PHE A 906 -22.89 -9.51 -33.32
N PHE A 907 -22.24 -9.77 -32.17
CA PHE A 907 -22.89 -9.80 -30.86
C PHE A 907 -23.53 -8.44 -30.53
N ALA A 908 -22.81 -7.34 -30.72
CA ALA A 908 -23.33 -5.99 -30.50
C ALA A 908 -24.54 -5.67 -31.37
N THR A 909 -24.43 -5.95 -32.66
CA THR A 909 -25.48 -5.57 -33.65
C THR A 909 -26.69 -6.49 -33.64
N ASN A 910 -26.51 -7.81 -33.43
CA ASN A 910 -27.58 -8.81 -33.60
C ASN A 910 -28.17 -9.32 -32.28
N THR A 911 -27.44 -9.16 -31.15
CA THR A 911 -27.94 -9.55 -29.83
C THR A 911 -28.30 -8.33 -28.98
N LEU A 912 -27.45 -7.32 -28.97
CA LEU A 912 -27.68 -6.10 -28.16
C LEU A 912 -28.36 -4.98 -28.95
N HIS A 913 -28.39 -5.06 -30.31
CA HIS A 913 -29.02 -4.13 -31.24
C HIS A 913 -28.47 -2.70 -31.23
N PHE A 914 -27.15 -2.56 -31.02
CA PHE A 914 -26.47 -1.28 -31.17
C PHE A 914 -25.18 -1.41 -31.99
N LYS A 915 -24.72 -0.27 -32.50
CA LYS A 915 -23.38 -0.11 -33.11
C LYS A 915 -22.64 1.05 -32.42
N TRP A 916 -21.35 0.95 -32.39
CA TRP A 916 -20.48 2.01 -31.88
C TRP A 916 -20.33 3.10 -32.93
N ARG A 917 -20.35 4.35 -32.52
CA ARG A 917 -20.15 5.51 -33.37
C ARG A 917 -18.80 6.18 -33.10
N VAL A 918 -18.52 6.49 -31.85
CA VAL A 918 -17.33 7.22 -31.43
C VAL A 918 -17.11 7.03 -29.93
N GLY A 919 -15.84 7.01 -29.49
CA GLY A 919 -15.47 7.22 -28.10
C GLY A 919 -15.46 8.71 -27.74
N GLN A 920 -15.31 9.04 -26.46
CA GLN A 920 -15.30 10.43 -25.96
C GLN A 920 -16.51 11.26 -26.45
N ALA A 921 -17.68 10.66 -26.39
CA ALA A 921 -18.90 11.26 -26.93
C ALA A 921 -19.39 12.48 -26.13
N SER A 922 -18.86 12.72 -24.94
CA SER A 922 -19.09 13.91 -24.10
C SER A 922 -17.92 14.18 -23.19
N SER A 923 -17.64 15.45 -22.95
CA SER A 923 -16.68 15.94 -21.93
C SER A 923 -17.35 16.58 -20.72
N THR A 924 -18.65 16.88 -20.80
CA THR A 924 -19.39 17.60 -19.75
C THR A 924 -20.14 16.68 -18.80
N GLY A 925 -20.32 15.41 -19.15
CA GLY A 925 -21.09 14.46 -18.35
C GLY A 925 -22.60 14.70 -18.32
N GLN A 926 -23.13 15.60 -19.19
CA GLN A 926 -24.55 15.91 -19.26
C GLN A 926 -25.28 15.02 -20.26
N VAL A 927 -26.36 14.38 -19.81
CA VAL A 927 -27.22 13.52 -20.63
C VAL A 927 -28.66 14.02 -20.59
N ARG A 928 -29.34 14.00 -21.75
CA ARG A 928 -30.73 14.39 -21.90
C ARG A 928 -31.52 13.25 -22.51
N GLY A 929 -32.66 12.91 -21.88
CA GLY A 929 -33.65 12.07 -22.43
C GLY A 929 -34.33 12.72 -23.67
N ILE A 930 -34.77 11.92 -24.62
CA ILE A 930 -35.45 12.39 -25.82
C ILE A 930 -36.82 11.74 -25.92
N VAL A 931 -37.76 12.44 -26.58
CA VAL A 931 -39.04 11.86 -26.94
C VAL A 931 -38.78 10.74 -27.93
N SER A 932 -39.15 9.55 -27.53
CA SER A 932 -39.04 8.32 -28.35
C SER A 932 -40.35 7.55 -28.27
N PRO A 933 -40.53 6.47 -29.02
CA PRO A 933 -41.71 5.58 -28.86
C PRO A 933 -41.85 5.05 -27.40
N TYR A 934 -40.83 5.22 -26.58
CA TYR A 934 -40.74 4.80 -25.16
C TYR A 934 -40.57 6.04 -24.28
N PRO A 935 -41.66 6.69 -23.83
CA PRO A 935 -41.64 8.03 -23.24
C PRO A 935 -40.99 8.11 -21.83
N ALA A 936 -40.64 7.00 -21.24
CA ALA A 936 -40.19 6.96 -19.83
C ALA A 936 -38.83 7.59 -19.53
N PHE A 937 -38.00 7.92 -20.54
CA PHE A 937 -36.62 8.39 -20.34
C PHE A 937 -36.47 9.93 -20.36
N ASP A 938 -37.49 10.67 -19.97
CA ASP A 938 -37.47 12.15 -20.01
C ASP A 938 -36.54 12.77 -18.92
N GLY A 939 -36.10 14.01 -19.18
CA GLY A 939 -35.30 14.82 -18.27
C GLY A 939 -33.81 14.87 -18.58
N THR A 940 -33.09 15.68 -17.79
CA THR A 940 -31.65 15.87 -17.88
C THR A 940 -31.01 15.46 -16.58
N PHE A 941 -29.84 14.87 -16.65
CA PHE A 941 -29.02 14.49 -15.50
C PHE A 941 -27.53 14.58 -15.82
N GLU A 942 -26.69 14.43 -14.80
CA GLU A 942 -25.23 14.50 -14.93
C GLU A 942 -24.59 13.28 -14.29
N TYR A 943 -23.45 12.86 -14.89
CA TYR A 943 -22.53 11.90 -14.30
C TYR A 943 -21.16 12.54 -14.04
N TYR A 944 -20.29 11.87 -13.31
CA TYR A 944 -18.95 12.36 -12.97
C TYR A 944 -17.99 12.24 -14.16
N ALA A 945 -17.71 13.37 -14.82
CA ALA A 945 -16.84 13.44 -15.99
C ALA A 945 -15.41 13.93 -15.67
N ASP A 946 -15.19 14.45 -14.46
CA ASP A 946 -13.89 14.93 -14.00
C ASP A 946 -13.42 14.14 -12.77
N PRO A 947 -12.10 14.04 -12.51
CA PRO A 947 -11.56 13.45 -11.28
C PRO A 947 -12.15 14.12 -10.03
N ASN A 948 -12.65 13.30 -9.08
CA ASN A 948 -13.36 13.77 -7.91
C ASN A 948 -13.28 12.71 -6.77
N PRO A 949 -13.64 13.06 -5.51
CA PRO A 949 -13.55 12.13 -4.39
C PRO A 949 -14.76 11.20 -4.23
N ASP A 950 -15.84 11.36 -5.00
CA ASP A 950 -17.12 10.67 -4.76
C ASP A 950 -17.32 9.42 -5.64
N SER A 951 -16.84 9.47 -6.89
CA SER A 951 -16.96 8.37 -7.85
C SER A 951 -15.80 8.40 -8.85
N TYR A 952 -15.47 7.26 -9.42
CA TYR A 952 -14.49 7.22 -10.51
C TYR A 952 -14.91 8.11 -11.69
N VAL A 953 -13.91 8.65 -12.37
CA VAL A 953 -14.13 9.56 -13.53
C VAL A 953 -14.55 8.80 -14.78
N VAL A 954 -15.52 9.36 -15.51
CA VAL A 954 -15.98 8.87 -16.83
C VAL A 954 -15.65 9.93 -17.87
N GLU A 955 -14.40 10.01 -18.24
CA GLU A 955 -13.84 11.00 -19.17
C GLU A 955 -14.11 10.67 -20.64
N SER A 956 -14.39 9.40 -20.94
CA SER A 956 -14.44 8.90 -22.32
C SER A 956 -15.63 7.96 -22.58
N PRO A 957 -16.87 8.45 -22.44
CA PRO A 957 -18.06 7.65 -22.67
C PRO A 957 -18.26 7.33 -24.15
N ASP A 958 -18.86 6.17 -24.46
CA ASP A 958 -19.17 5.75 -25.82
C ASP A 958 -20.42 6.43 -26.39
N GLY A 959 -20.32 6.90 -27.62
CA GLY A 959 -21.45 7.21 -28.46
C GLY A 959 -21.92 5.94 -29.19
N ILE A 960 -23.16 5.53 -28.92
CA ILE A 960 -23.77 4.33 -29.50
C ILE A 960 -25.02 4.70 -30.29
N GLU A 961 -25.27 4.01 -31.38
CA GLU A 961 -26.43 4.23 -32.23
C GLU A 961 -27.21 2.91 -32.42
N PRO A 962 -28.52 2.95 -32.72
CA PRO A 962 -29.24 1.75 -33.11
C PRO A 962 -28.55 1.00 -34.27
N ALA A 963 -28.50 -0.33 -34.20
CA ALA A 963 -27.88 -1.15 -35.25
C ALA A 963 -28.67 -1.08 -36.56
N ASP A 964 -30.01 -1.04 -36.47
CA ASP A 964 -30.98 -0.97 -37.56
C ASP A 964 -32.28 -0.26 -37.10
N GLU A 965 -33.31 -0.27 -37.91
CA GLU A 965 -34.59 0.39 -37.68
C GLU A 965 -35.40 -0.20 -36.50
N SER A 966 -35.02 -1.38 -35.98
CA SER A 966 -35.69 -2.01 -34.84
C SER A 966 -35.23 -1.46 -33.47
N GLY A 967 -34.10 -0.78 -33.46
CA GLY A 967 -33.57 -0.11 -32.28
C GLY A 967 -33.96 1.38 -32.25
N HIS A 968 -33.98 1.96 -31.03
CA HIS A 968 -34.32 3.36 -30.83
C HIS A 968 -33.38 4.05 -29.88
N THR A 969 -32.93 5.26 -30.25
CA THR A 969 -32.22 6.15 -29.29
C THR A 969 -33.21 6.68 -28.25
N VAL A 970 -32.89 6.62 -26.98
CA VAL A 970 -33.70 7.13 -25.86
C VAL A 970 -33.04 8.30 -25.11
N MET A 971 -31.74 8.47 -25.26
CA MET A 971 -30.94 9.51 -24.62
C MET A 971 -29.83 10.02 -25.53
N ARG A 972 -29.44 11.30 -25.35
CA ARG A 972 -28.31 11.92 -26.07
C ARG A 972 -27.43 12.68 -25.09
N TYR A 973 -26.13 12.71 -25.36
CA TYR A 973 -25.23 13.64 -24.70
C TYR A 973 -25.63 15.07 -25.07
N ALA A 974 -25.79 15.93 -24.08
CA ALA A 974 -26.36 17.27 -24.28
C ALA A 974 -25.49 18.15 -25.19
N GLU A 975 -24.19 18.06 -25.06
CA GLU A 975 -23.16 18.85 -25.74
C GLU A 975 -23.06 18.44 -27.22
N THR A 976 -22.87 17.17 -27.51
CA THR A 976 -22.58 16.66 -28.88
C THR A 976 -23.82 16.20 -29.62
N ARG A 977 -24.93 15.97 -28.92
CA ARG A 977 -26.16 15.34 -29.44
C ARG A 977 -25.97 13.89 -29.95
N ILE A 978 -24.83 13.28 -29.68
CA ILE A 978 -24.58 11.88 -29.98
C ILE A 978 -25.45 11.01 -29.08
N SER A 979 -25.93 9.87 -29.60
CA SER A 979 -26.77 8.96 -28.82
C SER A 979 -25.96 8.36 -27.64
N ALA A 980 -26.53 8.47 -26.44
CA ALA A 980 -25.97 7.97 -25.20
C ALA A 980 -26.67 6.69 -24.70
N GLY A 981 -27.84 6.35 -25.28
CA GLY A 981 -28.60 5.17 -24.87
C GLY A 981 -29.50 4.66 -26.00
N VAL A 982 -29.48 3.34 -26.17
CA VAL A 982 -30.21 2.62 -27.21
C VAL A 982 -31.07 1.53 -26.58
N VAL A 983 -32.30 1.40 -27.05
CA VAL A 983 -33.24 0.34 -26.66
C VAL A 983 -33.70 -0.47 -27.86
N TYR A 984 -34.01 -1.74 -27.64
CA TYR A 984 -34.62 -2.66 -28.61
C TYR A 984 -35.75 -3.41 -27.94
N ALA A 985 -36.88 -3.54 -28.66
CA ALA A 985 -38.08 -4.28 -28.25
C ALA A 985 -38.56 -5.20 -29.34
N GLY A 986 -38.28 -6.48 -29.23
CA GLY A 986 -38.75 -7.51 -30.16
C GLY A 986 -39.12 -8.79 -29.42
N LYS A 987 -38.53 -9.92 -29.78
CA LYS A 987 -38.69 -11.20 -29.06
C LYS A 987 -38.16 -11.14 -27.64
N TYR A 988 -37.23 -10.26 -27.39
CA TYR A 988 -36.61 -9.89 -26.10
C TYR A 988 -36.43 -8.38 -26.06
N ARG A 989 -35.87 -7.85 -24.93
CA ARG A 989 -35.62 -6.41 -24.81
C ARG A 989 -34.22 -6.14 -24.33
N THR A 990 -33.58 -5.14 -24.93
CA THR A 990 -32.29 -4.63 -24.46
C THR A 990 -32.35 -3.12 -24.22
N CYS A 991 -31.66 -2.67 -23.21
CA CYS A 991 -31.45 -1.26 -22.91
C CYS A 991 -29.95 -1.09 -22.65
N ILE A 992 -29.26 -0.32 -23.50
CA ILE A 992 -27.79 -0.17 -23.44
C ILE A 992 -27.46 1.31 -23.26
N PHE A 993 -26.64 1.63 -22.27
CA PHE A 993 -26.10 2.97 -22.05
C PHE A 993 -24.59 3.00 -22.37
N GLY A 994 -24.16 4.02 -23.10
CA GLY A 994 -22.75 4.29 -23.41
C GLY A 994 -21.99 5.00 -22.26
N PHE A 995 -22.57 5.06 -21.08
CA PHE A 995 -22.00 5.58 -19.84
C PHE A 995 -22.46 4.72 -18.66
N PRO A 996 -21.69 4.68 -17.54
CA PRO A 996 -22.04 3.89 -16.36
C PRO A 996 -23.22 4.51 -15.59
N PHE A 997 -24.22 3.72 -15.23
CA PHE A 997 -25.38 4.15 -14.45
C PHE A 997 -25.00 4.61 -13.05
N GLU A 998 -24.10 3.90 -12.39
CA GLU A 998 -23.62 4.18 -11.04
C GLU A 998 -22.89 5.52 -10.95
N SER A 999 -22.34 6.04 -12.04
CA SER A 999 -21.68 7.34 -12.10
C SER A 999 -22.64 8.54 -12.11
N ILE A 1000 -23.94 8.34 -12.24
CA ILE A 1000 -24.94 9.41 -12.19
C ILE A 1000 -24.91 10.08 -10.81
N LYS A 1001 -24.73 11.40 -10.76
CA LYS A 1001 -24.45 12.16 -9.53
C LYS A 1001 -25.57 12.06 -8.49
N LYS A 1002 -26.83 12.28 -8.90
CA LYS A 1002 -27.97 12.37 -7.96
C LYS A 1002 -28.69 11.04 -7.82
N ALA A 1003 -28.94 10.61 -6.59
CA ALA A 1003 -29.71 9.40 -6.30
C ALA A 1003 -31.15 9.46 -6.89
N SER A 1004 -31.81 10.64 -6.84
CA SER A 1004 -33.12 10.81 -7.44
C SER A 1004 -33.12 10.62 -8.96
N ASP A 1005 -32.04 10.97 -9.65
CA ASP A 1005 -31.92 10.74 -11.08
C ASP A 1005 -31.67 9.24 -11.36
N ARG A 1006 -30.83 8.56 -10.55
CA ARG A 1006 -30.67 7.11 -10.64
C ARG A 1006 -31.98 6.36 -10.45
N ASP A 1007 -32.77 6.74 -9.45
CA ASP A 1007 -34.09 6.13 -9.18
C ASP A 1007 -35.03 6.29 -10.35
N ARG A 1008 -35.14 7.50 -10.89
CA ARG A 1008 -36.00 7.83 -12.04
C ARG A 1008 -35.56 7.04 -13.29
N ILE A 1009 -34.25 7.00 -13.58
CA ILE A 1009 -33.73 6.30 -14.75
C ILE A 1009 -33.90 4.77 -14.59
N MET A 1010 -33.62 4.20 -13.44
CA MET A 1010 -33.83 2.76 -13.19
C MET A 1010 -35.29 2.37 -13.32
N GLN A 1011 -36.21 3.21 -12.81
CA GLN A 1011 -37.65 3.00 -12.99
C GLN A 1011 -38.04 3.00 -14.46
N SER A 1012 -37.46 3.89 -15.28
CA SER A 1012 -37.69 3.94 -16.73
C SER A 1012 -37.11 2.70 -17.42
N VAL A 1013 -35.93 2.27 -17.08
CA VAL A 1013 -35.28 1.05 -17.59
C VAL A 1013 -36.13 -0.18 -17.29
N LEU A 1014 -36.52 -0.38 -16.03
CA LEU A 1014 -37.29 -1.55 -15.62
C LEU A 1014 -38.72 -1.52 -16.19
N GLY A 1015 -39.35 -0.34 -16.28
CA GLY A 1015 -40.64 -0.17 -16.96
C GLY A 1015 -40.58 -0.56 -18.46
N PHE A 1016 -39.58 -0.05 -19.16
CA PHE A 1016 -39.33 -0.44 -20.57
C PHE A 1016 -39.09 -1.96 -20.69
N LEU A 1017 -38.19 -2.53 -19.88
CA LEU A 1017 -37.88 -3.95 -19.90
C LEU A 1017 -39.12 -4.80 -19.59
N ASP A 1018 -39.98 -4.38 -18.69
CA ASP A 1018 -41.20 -5.12 -18.31
C ASP A 1018 -42.32 -5.02 -19.33
N GLY A 1019 -42.25 -4.05 -20.25
CA GLY A 1019 -43.19 -3.90 -21.33
C GLY A 1019 -44.36 -2.97 -21.03
N ASN A 1020 -44.19 -2.14 -20.00
CA ASN A 1020 -45.16 -1.11 -19.59
C ASN A 1020 -44.89 0.21 -20.30
#